data_392fc983ceba87b51b4871c9bb5f9be6
#
_entry.id   392fc983ceba87b51b4871c9bb5f9be6
#
_cell.length_a   1.000
_cell.length_b   1.000
_cell.length_c   1.000
_cell.angle_alpha   90.00
_cell.angle_beta   90.00
_cell.angle_gamma   90.00
#
_symmetry.space_group_name_H-M   'P 1'
#
loop_
_entity.id
_entity.type
_entity.pdbx_description
1 polymer ?
#
loop_
_entity_poly.entity_id
_entity_poly.type
_entity_poly.pdbx_seq_one_letter_code
_entity_poly.pdbx_strand_id
1 'polypeptide(L)'
;MNKIKFFLIAAAFLVSVFSYAESVKFGKGTLNVRYVARNAVRIQYQEQAPTWDLPDWIYVKQDEVSNPDFKVETDVKRQTVSIRNKKGKVVFKATAHQLRPNTSLSNLSASEASLTIASPKDEFLYGLGQFQDGYANVRGLSRRLTQVNTQISIPMLISSKGYGILWNNYGLTNFNPCRQSLQLTKDSRAGEREVVDVTSTEGGKKEVRERNIFYGELDVPQTGDYSLLLDVGQTMARRHNLTIDGQTVIEMQNLWLPPTASAIVHLKKGRHRISAELTNNDRPTLFYNLVKDETVLQSPVAEMVDYTVFLGSPDEIIATYRDITGNCPQMPTWALGYIHCRERFHSSEEILQTANRFRSEQMPVSVIVQDWQYWGKHGWNAMRFDEDHYPDPKALTDSLHKMDIRLMLSVWSKIDKNSEVGRQMQADGHYIPGTDWIDFFKPEAAAAYWKNFSERLVPLGIDAWWQDATEPENDDLVGRRVNGGRWAGEQVRNVYPLLVCKTVSEGIRSEKLNGKSESSFILTRCGFPGIQRYGIALWSGDVGNDWETFRRQIVAGLGMQAAGIPWWTYDAGGFFRPGDQYTNQEYIERMLRWIETSVYLPLMRVHGYMSNTEPWNYGAEAKRIISECLRERYRLLPYIERCAKDVAEKGGTLMRPLVFDFTDDKEALQQKYEYMFGPELLICPITEPGVATWRVYLPRNAAGWTDTRTGRHYAGGQYAVVPVTLERIPVFKRN
;
A
#
# COMPACT_ATOMS: atom_id res chain seq x y z
N MET A 1 36.78 68.43 -9.85
CA MET A 1 36.41 67.25 -10.68
C MET A 1 36.66 66.00 -9.86
N ASN A 2 35.63 65.56 -9.10
CA ASN A 2 35.73 64.35 -8.26
C ASN A 2 35.25 63.15 -9.06
N LYS A 3 36.15 62.18 -9.23
CA LYS A 3 35.82 60.85 -9.77
C LYS A 3 35.26 59.97 -8.67
N ILE A 4 33.94 59.69 -8.71
CA ILE A 4 33.26 58.70 -7.88
C ILE A 4 33.57 57.33 -8.49
N LYS A 5 34.33 56.49 -7.77
CA LYS A 5 34.55 55.06 -8.09
C LYS A 5 33.34 54.30 -7.58
N PHE A 6 32.51 53.77 -8.50
CA PHE A 6 31.53 52.71 -8.22
C PHE A 6 32.27 51.39 -7.91
N PHE A 7 32.24 50.94 -6.67
CA PHE A 7 32.56 49.57 -6.33
C PHE A 7 31.31 48.69 -6.56
N LEU A 8 31.32 47.95 -7.67
CA LEU A 8 30.42 46.81 -7.83
C LEU A 8 30.90 45.70 -6.89
N ILE A 9 30.19 45.49 -5.78
CA ILE A 9 30.32 44.27 -4.98
C ILE A 9 29.54 43.19 -5.72
N ALA A 10 30.24 42.39 -6.52
CA ALA A 10 29.73 41.13 -7.03
C ALA A 10 29.58 40.18 -5.83
N ALA A 11 28.35 39.96 -5.37
CA ALA A 11 28.04 38.94 -4.39
C ALA A 11 28.23 37.57 -5.10
N ALA A 12 29.39 36.96 -4.92
CA ALA A 12 29.65 35.61 -5.37
C ALA A 12 28.71 34.66 -4.62
N PHE A 13 27.71 34.15 -5.30
CA PHE A 13 26.90 33.05 -4.79
C PHE A 13 27.79 31.81 -4.77
N LEU A 14 28.09 31.30 -3.57
CA LEU A 14 28.77 30.01 -3.40
C LEU A 14 27.74 28.91 -3.71
N VAL A 15 27.68 28.52 -4.97
CA VAL A 15 26.97 27.31 -5.42
C VAL A 15 28.03 26.23 -5.60
N SER A 16 27.97 25.16 -4.81
CA SER A 16 28.83 24.00 -4.98
C SER A 16 28.15 23.01 -5.92
N VAL A 17 28.88 22.52 -6.93
CA VAL A 17 28.42 21.48 -7.86
C VAL A 17 29.19 20.21 -7.54
N PHE A 18 28.48 19.15 -7.24
CA PHE A 18 29.04 17.87 -6.88
C PHE A 18 29.10 16.92 -8.08
N SER A 19 30.21 16.23 -8.24
CA SER A 19 30.39 15.12 -9.19
C SER A 19 30.81 13.81 -8.52
N TYR A 20 31.04 13.86 -7.21
CA TYR A 20 31.42 12.72 -6.34
C TYR A 20 30.71 12.84 -5.00
N ALA A 21 30.76 11.76 -4.19
CA ALA A 21 30.26 11.83 -2.83
C ALA A 21 30.98 12.92 -2.01
N GLU A 22 30.21 13.84 -1.45
CA GLU A 22 30.75 14.97 -0.72
C GLU A 22 29.95 15.29 0.53
N SER A 23 30.67 15.82 1.51
CA SER A 23 30.12 16.30 2.78
C SER A 23 30.40 17.79 2.90
N VAL A 24 29.36 18.60 3.05
CA VAL A 24 29.49 20.05 3.16
C VAL A 24 28.80 20.60 4.41
N LYS A 25 29.38 21.65 4.97
CA LYS A 25 28.70 22.44 6.00
C LYS A 25 27.44 23.07 5.43
N PHE A 26 26.29 22.78 6.05
CA PHE A 26 24.99 23.21 5.56
C PHE A 26 24.13 23.72 6.73
N GLY A 27 23.97 25.01 6.82
CA GLY A 27 23.31 25.62 7.98
C GLY A 27 24.04 25.30 9.29
N LYS A 28 23.31 24.74 10.26
CA LYS A 28 23.86 24.30 11.55
C LYS A 28 24.56 22.93 11.48
N GLY A 29 24.24 22.16 10.47
CA GLY A 29 24.66 20.78 10.33
C GLY A 29 25.58 20.52 9.13
N THR A 30 25.56 19.28 8.69
CA THR A 30 26.32 18.75 7.56
C THR A 30 25.33 18.08 6.58
N LEU A 31 25.50 18.37 5.30
CA LEU A 31 24.80 17.70 4.20
C LEU A 31 25.77 16.72 3.55
N ASN A 32 25.38 15.45 3.54
CA ASN A 32 26.10 14.39 2.83
C ASN A 32 25.32 14.07 1.53
N VAL A 33 26.03 14.09 0.41
CA VAL A 33 25.52 13.78 -0.92
C VAL A 33 26.25 12.55 -1.43
N ARG A 34 25.54 11.46 -1.75
CA ARG A 34 26.11 10.21 -2.22
C ARG A 34 25.35 9.69 -3.44
N TYR A 35 26.04 9.49 -4.54
CA TYR A 35 25.48 8.92 -5.76
C TYR A 35 25.37 7.41 -5.62
N VAL A 36 24.15 6.89 -5.49
CA VAL A 36 23.86 5.46 -5.25
C VAL A 36 23.51 4.70 -6.52
N ALA A 37 23.22 5.42 -7.61
CA ALA A 37 23.07 4.90 -8.97
C ALA A 37 23.34 6.00 -9.98
N ARG A 38 23.47 5.66 -11.28
CA ARG A 38 23.68 6.66 -12.34
C ARG A 38 22.59 7.73 -12.40
N ASN A 39 21.38 7.38 -12.00
CA ASN A 39 20.20 8.25 -11.97
C ASN A 39 19.62 8.42 -10.56
N ALA A 40 20.38 8.12 -9.49
CA ALA A 40 19.89 8.27 -8.10
C ALA A 40 20.97 8.82 -7.17
N VAL A 41 20.54 9.68 -6.24
CA VAL A 41 21.36 10.29 -5.20
C VAL A 41 20.68 10.20 -3.84
N ARG A 42 21.39 9.70 -2.82
CA ARG A 42 20.98 9.76 -1.42
C ARG A 42 21.55 11.03 -0.80
N ILE A 43 20.69 11.77 -0.11
CA ILE A 43 21.00 13.04 0.53
C ILE A 43 20.62 12.94 2.01
N GLN A 44 21.60 13.23 2.87
CA GLN A 44 21.43 13.16 4.32
C GLN A 44 21.84 14.47 4.95
N TYR A 45 20.93 15.07 5.73
CA TYR A 45 21.23 16.25 6.54
C TYR A 45 21.16 15.90 8.01
N GLN A 46 22.22 16.22 8.76
CA GLN A 46 22.34 15.97 10.20
C GLN A 46 23.00 17.14 10.92
N GLU A 47 22.54 17.44 12.13
CA GLU A 47 23.17 18.47 12.99
C GLU A 47 24.15 17.87 13.99
N GLN A 48 23.99 16.59 14.32
CA GLN A 48 24.87 15.80 15.18
C GLN A 48 25.14 14.42 14.55
N ALA A 49 26.17 13.74 14.99
CA ALA A 49 26.42 12.37 14.58
C ALA A 49 25.27 11.47 15.04
N PRO A 50 24.76 10.54 14.18
CA PRO A 50 23.74 9.57 14.58
C PRO A 50 24.22 8.71 15.76
N THR A 51 23.31 8.43 16.67
CA THR A 51 23.56 7.64 17.88
C THR A 51 22.79 6.33 17.90
N TRP A 52 21.74 6.19 17.04
CA TRP A 52 20.96 4.97 16.97
C TRP A 52 21.71 3.88 16.24
N ASP A 53 21.59 2.68 16.73
CA ASP A 53 22.19 1.48 16.17
C ASP A 53 21.20 0.67 15.33
N LEU A 54 20.25 1.34 14.68
CA LEU A 54 19.28 0.71 13.82
C LEU A 54 19.94 0.15 12.55
N PRO A 55 19.63 -1.10 12.15
CA PRO A 55 20.07 -1.63 10.87
C PRO A 55 19.50 -0.85 9.68
N ASP A 56 20.19 -0.88 8.56
CA ASP A 56 19.61 -0.41 7.32
C ASP A 56 18.72 -1.53 6.72
N TRP A 57 17.41 -1.37 6.88
CA TRP A 57 16.43 -2.36 6.39
C TRP A 57 15.98 -2.10 4.95
N ILE A 58 16.24 -0.92 4.42
CA ILE A 58 15.77 -0.52 3.07
C ILE A 58 16.79 -0.88 2.01
N TYR A 59 18.01 -0.38 2.14
CA TYR A 59 19.02 -0.47 1.11
C TYR A 59 19.81 -1.78 1.18
N VAL A 60 19.92 -2.48 0.05
CA VAL A 60 20.77 -3.68 -0.10
C VAL A 60 22.02 -3.40 -0.92
N LYS A 61 22.04 -2.27 -1.64
CA LYS A 61 23.15 -1.83 -2.47
C LYS A 61 23.42 -0.36 -2.17
N GLN A 62 24.64 -0.08 -1.80
CA GLN A 62 25.08 1.26 -1.37
C GLN A 62 26.40 1.67 -2.01
N ASP A 63 26.79 1.03 -3.11
CA ASP A 63 28.01 1.36 -3.83
C ASP A 63 27.92 2.77 -4.43
N GLU A 64 29.05 3.49 -4.42
CA GLU A 64 29.12 4.82 -5.00
C GLU A 64 29.36 4.74 -6.50
N VAL A 65 28.65 5.61 -7.25
CA VAL A 65 28.75 5.70 -8.70
C VAL A 65 29.50 6.97 -9.09
N SER A 66 30.59 6.80 -9.87
CA SER A 66 31.48 7.90 -10.25
C SER A 66 30.99 8.78 -11.41
N ASN A 67 30.05 8.32 -12.22
CA ASN A 67 29.57 9.05 -13.41
C ASN A 67 28.03 9.16 -13.43
N PRO A 68 27.45 10.04 -12.61
CA PRO A 68 26.00 10.24 -12.59
C PRO A 68 25.51 10.93 -13.87
N ASP A 69 24.24 10.67 -14.20
CA ASP A 69 23.57 11.24 -15.36
C ASP A 69 22.93 12.61 -15.09
N PHE A 70 23.28 13.25 -13.97
CA PHE A 70 22.70 14.51 -13.48
C PHE A 70 23.71 15.26 -12.61
N LYS A 71 23.35 16.48 -12.20
CA LYS A 71 24.16 17.31 -11.30
C LYS A 71 23.37 17.72 -10.08
N VAL A 72 24.00 17.61 -8.91
CA VAL A 72 23.48 18.17 -7.64
C VAL A 72 24.14 19.50 -7.39
N GLU A 73 23.35 20.53 -7.15
CA GLU A 73 23.80 21.88 -6.81
C GLU A 73 23.27 22.24 -5.41
N THR A 74 24.15 22.72 -4.53
CA THR A 74 23.78 23.18 -3.20
C THR A 74 24.02 24.69 -3.08
N ASP A 75 23.03 25.42 -2.57
CA ASP A 75 23.19 26.77 -2.11
C ASP A 75 23.22 26.77 -0.58
N VAL A 76 24.43 26.83 -0.03
CA VAL A 76 24.68 26.76 1.41
C VAL A 76 24.06 27.92 2.17
N LYS A 77 23.99 29.12 1.56
CA LYS A 77 23.41 30.30 2.20
C LYS A 77 21.88 30.21 2.31
N ARG A 78 21.23 29.73 1.24
CA ARG A 78 19.76 29.53 1.21
C ARG A 78 19.32 28.18 1.75
N GLN A 79 20.26 27.28 2.00
CA GLN A 79 20.03 25.90 2.45
C GLN A 79 19.12 25.13 1.48
N THR A 80 19.34 25.28 0.17
CA THR A 80 18.59 24.59 -0.87
C THR A 80 19.47 23.61 -1.65
N VAL A 81 18.83 22.53 -2.13
CA VAL A 81 19.44 21.55 -3.00
C VAL A 81 18.64 21.49 -4.30
N SER A 82 19.31 21.61 -5.43
CA SER A 82 18.70 21.48 -6.76
C SER A 82 19.34 20.35 -7.54
N ILE A 83 18.55 19.60 -8.27
CA ILE A 83 19.05 18.55 -9.15
C ILE A 83 18.70 18.90 -10.60
N ARG A 84 19.74 18.92 -11.46
CA ARG A 84 19.59 19.17 -12.88
C ARG A 84 19.85 17.91 -13.69
N ASN A 85 18.97 17.65 -14.64
CA ASN A 85 19.18 16.58 -15.61
C ASN A 85 20.31 16.91 -16.60
N LYS A 86 20.67 15.97 -17.47
CA LYS A 86 21.71 16.15 -18.53
C LYS A 86 21.50 17.36 -19.44
N LYS A 87 20.23 17.80 -19.60
CA LYS A 87 19.88 18.99 -20.41
C LYS A 87 20.00 20.30 -19.62
N GLY A 88 20.49 20.28 -18.37
CA GLY A 88 20.63 21.45 -17.51
C GLY A 88 19.31 21.95 -16.86
N LYS A 89 18.18 21.28 -17.12
CA LYS A 89 16.88 21.64 -16.51
C LYS A 89 16.84 21.19 -15.06
N VAL A 90 16.42 22.08 -14.15
CA VAL A 90 16.11 21.69 -12.75
C VAL A 90 14.84 20.82 -12.76
N VAL A 91 14.97 19.60 -12.29
CA VAL A 91 13.87 18.62 -12.21
C VAL A 91 13.42 18.40 -10.77
N PHE A 92 14.30 18.63 -9.78
CA PHE A 92 14.00 18.54 -8.36
C PHE A 92 14.62 19.72 -7.61
N LYS A 93 13.90 20.24 -6.60
CA LYS A 93 14.43 21.30 -5.72
C LYS A 93 13.90 21.12 -4.30
N ALA A 94 14.80 20.80 -3.37
CA ALA A 94 14.54 20.89 -1.93
C ALA A 94 14.78 22.35 -1.47
N THR A 95 13.79 22.92 -0.81
CA THR A 95 13.80 24.33 -0.38
C THR A 95 14.07 24.49 1.11
N ALA A 96 13.92 23.45 1.91
CA ALA A 96 14.29 23.44 3.32
C ALA A 96 14.61 22.02 3.82
N HIS A 97 15.61 21.95 4.70
CA HIS A 97 15.96 20.77 5.50
C HIS A 97 15.95 21.22 6.96
N GLN A 98 15.14 20.60 7.81
CA GLN A 98 14.99 21.04 9.20
C GLN A 98 15.07 19.85 10.16
N LEU A 99 15.79 20.06 11.25
CA LEU A 99 15.79 19.21 12.44
C LEU A 99 15.38 20.06 13.64
N ARG A 100 14.38 19.59 14.38
CA ARG A 100 13.92 20.23 15.62
C ARG A 100 13.93 19.22 16.74
N PRO A 101 14.50 19.51 17.93
CA PRO A 101 14.46 18.57 19.03
C PRO A 101 13.03 18.15 19.36
N ASN A 102 12.80 16.83 19.43
CA ASN A 102 11.53 16.28 19.89
C ASN A 102 11.65 15.89 21.37
N THR A 103 10.98 16.66 22.22
CA THR A 103 11.00 16.45 23.68
C THR A 103 9.79 15.64 24.19
N SER A 104 8.93 15.15 23.30
CA SER A 104 7.74 14.38 23.67
C SER A 104 8.06 12.97 24.17
N LEU A 105 9.25 12.44 23.82
CA LEU A 105 9.74 11.12 24.21
C LEU A 105 10.81 11.27 25.28
N SER A 106 10.43 11.09 26.56
CA SER A 106 11.30 11.34 27.72
C SER A 106 12.58 10.48 27.78
N ASN A 107 12.58 9.31 27.11
CA ASN A 107 13.65 8.34 27.16
C ASN A 107 14.37 8.11 25.83
N LEU A 108 14.17 9.01 24.86
CA LEU A 108 14.77 8.90 23.52
C LEU A 108 15.22 10.28 23.04
N SER A 109 16.53 10.43 22.78
CA SER A 109 17.03 11.62 22.08
C SER A 109 16.61 11.50 20.60
N ALA A 110 15.69 12.35 20.18
CA ALA A 110 15.15 12.37 18.83
C ALA A 110 14.89 13.79 18.35
N SER A 111 14.81 13.94 17.05
CA SER A 111 14.40 15.17 16.38
C SER A 111 13.17 14.92 15.49
N GLU A 112 12.36 15.96 15.31
CA GLU A 112 11.45 16.06 14.18
C GLU A 112 12.27 16.42 12.94
N ALA A 113 12.32 15.52 11.95
CA ALA A 113 12.98 15.76 10.67
C ALA A 113 11.95 16.20 9.62
N SER A 114 12.28 17.24 8.86
CA SER A 114 11.38 17.76 7.80
C SER A 114 12.17 18.16 6.56
N LEU A 115 11.64 17.76 5.39
CA LEU A 115 12.08 18.15 4.06
C LEU A 115 10.94 18.87 3.34
N THR A 116 11.23 20.07 2.81
CA THR A 116 10.28 20.80 1.96
C THR A 116 10.80 20.82 0.52
N ILE A 117 9.93 20.48 -0.42
CA ILE A 117 10.23 20.37 -1.86
C ILE A 117 9.34 21.33 -2.61
N ALA A 118 9.88 22.03 -3.61
CA ALA A 118 9.09 22.85 -4.53
C ALA A 118 8.21 21.92 -5.39
N SER A 119 6.90 22.16 -5.38
CA SER A 119 5.91 21.32 -6.08
C SER A 119 4.88 22.24 -6.78
N PRO A 120 5.13 22.63 -8.04
CA PRO A 120 4.27 23.55 -8.77
C PRO A 120 2.89 22.97 -9.07
N LYS A 121 1.89 23.84 -9.31
CA LYS A 121 0.48 23.45 -9.50
C LYS A 121 0.23 22.44 -10.63
N ASP A 122 1.07 22.45 -11.65
CA ASP A 122 0.98 21.55 -12.81
C ASP A 122 1.74 20.22 -12.62
N GLU A 123 2.21 19.95 -11.41
CA GLU A 123 2.82 18.68 -11.04
C GLU A 123 1.77 17.68 -10.56
N PHE A 124 1.93 16.42 -10.96
CA PHE A 124 1.19 15.28 -10.45
C PHE A 124 2.15 14.39 -9.65
N LEU A 125 1.74 13.98 -8.46
CA LEU A 125 2.49 13.09 -7.59
C LEU A 125 1.70 11.80 -7.36
N TYR A 126 2.38 10.66 -7.49
CA TYR A 126 1.78 9.32 -7.37
C TYR A 126 2.59 8.46 -6.40
N GLY A 127 1.93 7.59 -5.62
CA GLY A 127 2.61 6.66 -4.74
C GLY A 127 2.19 6.76 -3.28
N LEU A 128 3.15 6.66 -2.35
CA LEU A 128 3.01 6.58 -0.88
C LEU A 128 2.38 5.28 -0.39
N GLY A 129 2.05 4.34 -1.26
CA GLY A 129 1.41 3.08 -0.93
C GLY A 129 -0.10 3.07 -1.16
N GLN A 130 -0.82 2.35 -0.31
CA GLN A 130 -2.26 2.11 -0.39
C GLN A 130 -3.02 2.95 0.64
N PHE A 131 -4.01 3.70 0.18
CA PHE A 131 -4.89 4.52 1.02
C PHE A 131 -6.34 4.41 0.56
N GLN A 132 -7.29 4.68 1.48
CA GLN A 132 -8.72 4.57 1.22
C GLN A 132 -9.39 5.92 0.85
N ASP A 133 -8.60 6.95 0.58
CA ASP A 133 -9.11 8.29 0.28
C ASP A 133 -9.44 8.56 -1.20
N GLY A 134 -9.06 7.65 -2.12
CA GLY A 134 -9.39 7.74 -3.55
C GLY A 134 -8.60 8.78 -4.35
N TYR A 135 -7.50 9.30 -3.83
CA TYR A 135 -6.63 10.25 -4.52
C TYR A 135 -5.49 9.55 -5.28
N ALA A 136 -5.56 9.57 -6.61
CA ALA A 136 -4.46 9.11 -7.46
C ALA A 136 -3.31 10.14 -7.48
N ASN A 137 -3.62 11.42 -7.68
CA ASN A 137 -2.66 12.52 -7.51
C ASN A 137 -2.67 12.98 -6.06
N VAL A 138 -1.56 12.77 -5.35
CA VAL A 138 -1.43 13.09 -3.92
C VAL A 138 -0.84 14.48 -3.65
N ARG A 139 -0.58 15.29 -4.69
CA ARG A 139 -0.07 16.64 -4.52
C ARG A 139 -0.99 17.49 -3.65
N GLY A 140 -0.43 18.10 -2.61
CA GLY A 140 -1.18 18.96 -1.66
C GLY A 140 -2.04 18.20 -0.64
N LEU A 141 -2.24 16.88 -0.80
CA LEU A 141 -3.00 16.07 0.15
C LEU A 141 -2.18 15.83 1.42
N SER A 142 -2.81 15.92 2.57
CA SER A 142 -2.20 15.55 3.85
C SER A 142 -2.45 14.09 4.15
N ARG A 143 -1.43 13.32 4.51
CA ARG A 143 -1.54 11.90 4.90
C ARG A 143 -0.64 11.57 6.08
N ARG A 144 -1.09 10.65 6.93
CA ARG A 144 -0.28 10.02 7.97
C ARG A 144 0.14 8.63 7.49
N LEU A 145 1.44 8.43 7.29
CA LEU A 145 1.99 7.19 6.75
C LEU A 145 2.30 6.22 7.88
N THR A 146 1.35 5.33 8.16
CA THR A 146 1.46 4.23 9.14
C THR A 146 0.90 2.95 8.57
N GLN A 147 1.23 1.82 9.16
CA GLN A 147 0.63 0.52 8.82
C GLN A 147 -0.65 0.32 9.62
N VAL A 148 -1.77 0.12 8.95
CA VAL A 148 -3.07 -0.19 9.55
C VAL A 148 -3.82 -1.10 8.60
N ASN A 149 -4.74 -1.95 9.08
CA ASN A 149 -5.62 -2.70 8.19
C ASN A 149 -6.29 -1.75 7.19
N THR A 150 -6.28 -2.08 5.91
CA THR A 150 -6.69 -1.29 4.74
C THR A 150 -5.77 -0.14 4.32
N GLN A 151 -4.68 0.13 5.06
CA GLN A 151 -3.67 1.14 4.70
C GLN A 151 -2.26 0.54 4.73
N ILE A 152 -1.50 0.76 3.66
CA ILE A 152 -0.10 0.34 3.54
C ILE A 152 0.76 1.56 3.25
N SER A 153 1.73 1.81 4.11
CA SER A 153 2.60 2.98 4.03
C SER A 153 3.95 2.63 3.40
N ILE A 154 4.18 3.15 2.20
CA ILE A 154 5.45 3.05 1.48
C ILE A 154 5.88 4.49 1.12
N PRO A 155 6.80 5.13 1.87
CA PRO A 155 7.17 6.53 1.67
C PRO A 155 8.03 6.76 0.41
N MET A 156 7.54 6.26 -0.73
CA MET A 156 8.07 6.41 -2.08
C MET A 156 7.03 7.04 -2.98
N LEU A 157 7.41 8.02 -3.76
CA LEU A 157 6.53 8.68 -4.73
C LEU A 157 7.26 8.97 -6.05
N ILE A 158 6.47 9.12 -7.13
CA ILE A 158 6.91 9.49 -8.47
C ILE A 158 6.22 10.79 -8.85
N SER A 159 7.00 11.71 -9.46
CA SER A 159 6.53 12.97 -10.01
C SER A 159 6.41 12.92 -11.53
N SER A 160 5.36 13.53 -12.07
CA SER A 160 5.22 13.80 -13.52
C SER A 160 6.31 14.74 -14.08
N LYS A 161 7.16 15.32 -13.24
CA LYS A 161 8.29 16.17 -13.64
C LYS A 161 9.60 15.38 -13.90
N GLY A 162 9.56 14.03 -13.79
CA GLY A 162 10.69 13.14 -14.10
C GLY A 162 11.64 12.93 -12.94
N TYR A 163 11.12 12.89 -11.73
CA TYR A 163 11.83 12.43 -10.54
C TYR A 163 10.96 11.54 -9.65
N GLY A 164 11.61 10.75 -8.82
CA GLY A 164 11.00 10.05 -7.68
C GLY A 164 11.73 10.40 -6.40
N ILE A 165 11.09 10.18 -5.26
CA ILE A 165 11.70 10.38 -3.95
C ILE A 165 11.32 9.25 -3.01
N LEU A 166 12.33 8.67 -2.34
CA LEU A 166 12.19 7.73 -1.23
C LEU A 166 12.62 8.44 0.06
N TRP A 167 11.70 8.56 1.02
CA TRP A 167 11.98 9.06 2.35
C TRP A 167 12.40 7.92 3.26
N ASN A 168 13.60 8.02 3.85
CA ASN A 168 14.17 6.98 4.69
C ASN A 168 13.94 7.29 6.18
N ASN A 169 12.82 6.83 6.72
CA ASN A 169 12.52 6.84 8.14
C ASN A 169 11.63 5.64 8.49
N TYR A 170 11.96 4.91 9.53
CA TYR A 170 11.30 3.66 9.93
C TYR A 170 10.07 3.86 10.83
N GLY A 171 9.91 5.06 11.36
CA GLY A 171 8.79 5.48 12.18
C GLY A 171 7.66 6.11 11.38
N LEU A 172 6.84 6.89 12.08
CA LEU A 172 5.77 7.68 11.47
C LEU A 172 6.35 8.71 10.49
N THR A 173 5.71 8.81 9.33
CA THR A 173 5.93 9.92 8.38
C THR A 173 4.63 10.65 8.12
N ASN A 174 4.63 11.97 8.24
CA ASN A 174 3.55 12.83 7.82
C ASN A 174 3.90 13.40 6.44
N PHE A 175 3.00 13.20 5.49
CA PHE A 175 3.06 13.80 4.16
C PHE A 175 2.19 15.05 4.15
N ASN A 176 2.75 16.20 3.78
CA ASN A 176 2.09 17.52 3.83
C ASN A 176 1.38 17.77 5.17
N PRO A 177 2.10 17.75 6.32
CA PRO A 177 1.47 17.89 7.63
C PRO A 177 0.71 19.21 7.75
N CYS A 178 -0.53 19.13 8.22
CA CYS A 178 -1.31 20.31 8.53
C CYS A 178 -0.79 21.00 9.79
N ARG A 179 -0.72 22.33 9.76
CA ARG A 179 -0.21 23.16 10.87
C ARG A 179 -1.32 23.72 11.76
N GLN A 180 -2.56 23.70 11.28
CA GLN A 180 -3.73 24.18 12.00
C GLN A 180 -4.62 23.03 12.37
N SER A 181 -5.30 23.14 13.51
CA SER A 181 -6.20 22.09 14.00
C SER A 181 -7.44 22.70 14.66
N LEU A 182 -8.54 21.98 14.56
CA LEU A 182 -9.82 22.26 15.17
C LEU A 182 -10.28 21.01 15.92
N GLN A 183 -10.37 21.11 17.26
CA GLN A 183 -10.97 20.05 18.07
C GLN A 183 -12.48 20.10 17.89
N LEU A 184 -13.09 19.01 17.45
CA LEU A 184 -14.53 18.92 17.31
C LEU A 184 -15.19 18.54 18.65
N THR A 185 -16.32 19.17 18.96
CA THR A 185 -17.05 18.98 20.23
C THR A 185 -18.28 18.11 19.99
N LYS A 186 -18.45 17.09 20.83
CA LYS A 186 -19.61 16.20 20.76
C LYS A 186 -20.90 16.93 21.08
N ASP A 187 -21.95 16.70 20.27
CA ASP A 187 -23.32 17.16 20.60
C ASP A 187 -23.81 16.41 21.84
N SER A 188 -24.43 17.12 22.76
CA SER A 188 -25.02 16.56 23.99
C SER A 188 -26.30 15.76 23.75
N ARG A 189 -26.91 15.87 22.56
CA ARG A 189 -28.10 15.12 22.18
C ARG A 189 -27.77 13.67 21.89
N ALA A 190 -28.54 12.74 22.46
CA ALA A 190 -28.35 11.32 22.20
C ALA A 190 -28.45 11.02 20.71
N GLY A 191 -27.41 10.36 20.14
CA GLY A 191 -27.40 9.94 18.76
C GLY A 191 -28.36 8.78 18.49
N GLU A 192 -28.69 8.55 17.23
CA GLU A 192 -29.44 7.36 16.80
C GLU A 192 -28.62 6.10 17.10
N ARG A 193 -29.31 5.01 17.40
CA ARG A 193 -28.69 3.69 17.61
C ARG A 193 -28.68 2.90 16.31
N GLU A 194 -27.52 2.40 15.97
CA GLU A 194 -27.29 1.55 14.80
C GLU A 194 -26.87 0.14 15.27
N VAL A 195 -27.45 -0.90 14.66
CA VAL A 195 -27.00 -2.27 14.87
C VAL A 195 -26.02 -2.62 13.75
N VAL A 196 -24.78 -2.90 14.10
CA VAL A 196 -23.70 -3.26 13.14
C VAL A 196 -23.23 -4.69 13.40
N ASP A 197 -22.92 -5.39 12.30
CA ASP A 197 -22.26 -6.68 12.38
C ASP A 197 -20.76 -6.46 12.62
N VAL A 198 -20.21 -7.11 13.63
CA VAL A 198 -18.79 -7.04 14.00
C VAL A 198 -18.17 -8.42 13.97
N THR A 199 -16.92 -8.48 13.53
CA THR A 199 -16.13 -9.70 13.58
C THR A 199 -15.62 -9.94 15.00
N SER A 200 -15.70 -11.18 15.46
CA SER A 200 -15.07 -11.63 16.70
C SER A 200 -14.36 -12.97 16.46
N THR A 201 -13.46 -13.33 17.36
CA THR A 201 -12.79 -14.64 17.36
C THR A 201 -13.75 -15.83 17.47
N GLU A 202 -15.00 -15.58 17.83
CA GLU A 202 -16.06 -16.59 18.02
C GLU A 202 -17.10 -16.57 16.88
N GLY A 203 -16.90 -15.72 15.86
CA GLY A 203 -17.82 -15.53 14.73
C GLY A 203 -18.44 -14.13 14.69
N GLY A 204 -19.42 -13.92 13.80
CA GLY A 204 -20.13 -12.65 13.69
C GLY A 204 -20.92 -12.32 14.94
N LYS A 205 -20.82 -11.08 15.43
CA LYS A 205 -21.56 -10.54 16.56
C LYS A 205 -22.28 -9.27 16.15
N LYS A 206 -23.52 -9.10 16.59
CA LYS A 206 -24.23 -7.83 16.45
C LYS A 206 -23.90 -6.90 17.62
N GLU A 207 -23.48 -5.69 17.30
CA GLU A 207 -23.20 -4.65 18.27
C GLU A 207 -24.10 -3.44 18.03
N VAL A 208 -24.69 -2.91 19.09
CA VAL A 208 -25.47 -1.66 19.01
C VAL A 208 -24.53 -0.50 19.19
N ARG A 209 -24.41 0.35 18.16
CA ARG A 209 -23.59 1.55 18.19
C ARG A 209 -24.46 2.79 18.20
N GLU A 210 -24.06 3.78 18.99
CA GLU A 210 -24.66 5.10 18.93
C GLU A 210 -23.93 5.94 17.87
N ARG A 211 -24.68 6.54 16.96
CA ARG A 211 -24.18 7.58 16.08
C ARG A 211 -23.93 8.85 16.89
N ASN A 212 -22.71 9.34 16.86
CA ASN A 212 -22.32 10.54 17.60
C ASN A 212 -21.92 11.62 16.63
N ILE A 213 -22.52 12.80 16.78
CA ILE A 213 -22.24 13.95 15.93
C ILE A 213 -21.35 14.91 16.71
N PHE A 214 -20.29 15.35 16.04
CA PHE A 214 -19.33 16.31 16.54
C PHE A 214 -19.37 17.56 15.67
N TYR A 215 -19.26 18.74 16.29
CA TYR A 215 -19.35 20.03 15.61
C TYR A 215 -18.11 20.91 15.83
N GLY A 216 -17.90 21.82 14.92
CA GLY A 216 -16.92 22.88 15.03
C GLY A 216 -17.18 24.00 14.03
N GLU A 217 -16.49 25.12 14.20
CA GLU A 217 -16.46 26.20 13.24
C GLU A 217 -15.01 26.38 12.74
N LEU A 218 -14.84 26.34 11.43
CA LEU A 218 -13.56 26.55 10.76
C LEU A 218 -13.50 27.97 10.24
N ASP A 219 -12.54 28.76 10.72
CA ASP A 219 -12.30 30.10 10.19
C ASP A 219 -11.23 30.05 9.08
N VAL A 220 -11.65 30.35 7.86
CA VAL A 220 -10.83 30.30 6.65
C VAL A 220 -10.35 31.71 6.30
N PRO A 221 -9.04 32.03 6.43
CA PRO A 221 -8.53 33.38 6.27
C PRO A 221 -8.50 33.86 4.82
N GLN A 222 -8.45 32.94 3.85
CA GLN A 222 -8.44 33.26 2.41
C GLN A 222 -9.09 32.16 1.59
N THR A 223 -9.69 32.52 0.46
CA THR A 223 -10.25 31.56 -0.50
C THR A 223 -9.15 30.71 -1.14
N GLY A 224 -9.34 29.39 -1.25
CA GLY A 224 -8.40 28.49 -1.88
C GLY A 224 -8.69 27.02 -1.59
N ASP A 225 -7.82 26.14 -2.08
CA ASP A 225 -7.89 24.71 -1.81
C ASP A 225 -7.23 24.40 -0.46
N TYR A 226 -7.96 23.71 0.39
CA TYR A 226 -7.50 23.30 1.72
C TYR A 226 -7.36 21.79 1.77
N SER A 227 -6.20 21.33 2.24
CA SER A 227 -5.99 19.95 2.65
C SER A 227 -6.55 19.76 4.05
N LEU A 228 -7.35 18.72 4.22
CA LEU A 228 -7.96 18.30 5.46
C LEU A 228 -7.45 16.93 5.85
N LEU A 229 -7.23 16.73 7.15
CA LEU A 229 -6.95 15.43 7.76
C LEU A 229 -7.84 15.29 9.00
N LEU A 230 -8.87 14.46 8.91
CA LEU A 230 -9.71 14.10 10.06
C LEU A 230 -9.01 12.98 10.82
N ASP A 231 -8.69 13.19 12.08
CA ASP A 231 -8.15 12.19 13.01
C ASP A 231 -9.21 11.88 14.07
N VAL A 232 -9.65 10.64 14.17
CA VAL A 232 -10.69 10.25 15.14
C VAL A 232 -10.15 10.10 16.57
N GLY A 233 -8.83 10.20 16.77
CA GLY A 233 -8.19 10.12 18.10
C GLY A 233 -8.18 8.70 18.69
N GLN A 234 -8.19 7.67 17.84
CA GLN A 234 -8.09 6.25 18.18
C GLN A 234 -6.92 5.62 17.40
N THR A 235 -6.55 4.38 17.70
CA THR A 235 -5.61 3.59 16.89
C THR A 235 -6.24 3.16 15.56
N MET A 236 -7.57 3.08 15.53
CA MET A 236 -8.36 2.65 14.39
C MET A 236 -9.71 3.34 14.37
N ALA A 237 -10.25 3.60 13.18
CA ALA A 237 -11.60 4.12 12.99
C ALA A 237 -12.58 3.04 12.55
N ARG A 238 -13.89 3.35 12.70
CA ARG A 238 -15.02 2.57 12.17
C ARG A 238 -15.82 3.36 11.15
N ARG A 239 -15.69 4.67 11.23
CA ARG A 239 -16.39 5.60 10.36
C ARG A 239 -15.61 6.88 10.23
N HIS A 240 -15.58 7.41 9.02
CA HIS A 240 -15.22 8.78 8.72
C HIS A 240 -16.36 9.39 7.94
N ASN A 241 -17.10 10.31 8.55
CA ASN A 241 -18.06 11.14 7.86
C ASN A 241 -17.81 12.58 8.30
N LEU A 242 -17.50 13.43 7.33
CA LEU A 242 -17.24 14.86 7.56
C LEU A 242 -18.03 15.67 6.56
N THR A 243 -18.78 16.65 7.07
CA THR A 243 -19.50 17.63 6.26
C THR A 243 -18.99 19.03 6.53
N ILE A 244 -18.94 19.86 5.50
CA ILE A 244 -18.65 21.30 5.58
C ILE A 244 -19.82 22.03 4.96
N ASP A 245 -20.47 22.93 5.74
CA ASP A 245 -21.66 23.68 5.35
C ASP A 245 -22.79 22.78 4.79
N GLY A 246 -22.92 21.57 5.35
CA GLY A 246 -23.91 20.57 4.94
C GLY A 246 -23.53 19.76 3.69
N GLN A 247 -22.37 19.98 3.09
CA GLN A 247 -21.85 19.15 1.99
C GLN A 247 -20.88 18.09 2.52
N THR A 248 -21.12 16.84 2.19
CA THR A 248 -20.23 15.72 2.56
C THR A 248 -18.92 15.80 1.79
N VAL A 249 -17.80 15.80 2.51
CA VAL A 249 -16.43 15.86 1.96
C VAL A 249 -15.62 14.59 2.23
N ILE A 250 -15.95 13.86 3.29
CA ILE A 250 -15.39 12.54 3.60
C ILE A 250 -16.56 11.65 3.97
N GLU A 251 -16.64 10.47 3.35
CA GLU A 251 -17.61 9.44 3.72
C GLU A 251 -16.99 8.07 3.50
N MET A 252 -16.72 7.39 4.62
CA MET A 252 -16.23 6.02 4.65
C MET A 252 -16.79 5.31 5.89
N GLN A 253 -17.30 4.12 5.68
CA GLN A 253 -17.72 3.25 6.77
C GLN A 253 -17.20 1.85 6.50
N ASN A 254 -16.47 1.33 7.47
CA ASN A 254 -15.97 -0.05 7.43
C ASN A 254 -15.63 -0.48 8.86
N LEU A 255 -15.56 -1.76 9.10
CA LEU A 255 -15.16 -2.30 10.40
C LEU A 255 -13.70 -1.96 10.74
N TRP A 256 -12.83 -1.91 9.72
CA TRP A 256 -11.42 -1.57 9.84
C TRP A 256 -11.09 -0.38 8.95
N LEU A 257 -10.89 0.79 9.55
CA LEU A 257 -10.43 1.99 8.87
C LEU A 257 -9.19 2.56 9.57
N PRO A 258 -8.30 3.19 8.82
CA PRO A 258 -7.22 3.99 9.42
C PRO A 258 -7.79 5.04 10.36
N PRO A 259 -7.02 5.46 11.39
CA PRO A 259 -7.48 6.48 12.33
C PRO A 259 -7.69 7.84 11.69
N THR A 260 -7.13 8.05 10.50
CA THR A 260 -7.19 9.32 9.76
C THR A 260 -7.80 9.15 8.39
N ALA A 261 -8.51 10.18 7.93
CA ALA A 261 -9.02 10.31 6.57
C ALA A 261 -8.69 11.68 6.00
N SER A 262 -8.34 11.73 4.71
CA SER A 262 -7.86 12.91 4.02
C SER A 262 -8.84 13.40 2.96
N ALA A 263 -8.89 14.74 2.76
CA ALA A 263 -9.59 15.35 1.62
C ALA A 263 -8.92 16.67 1.22
N ILE A 264 -9.14 17.09 -0.03
CA ILE A 264 -8.88 18.47 -0.49
C ILE A 264 -10.21 19.10 -0.85
N VAL A 265 -10.49 20.27 -0.31
CA VAL A 265 -11.74 21.01 -0.55
C VAL A 265 -11.46 22.47 -0.91
N HIS A 266 -12.24 23.04 -1.83
CA HIS A 266 -12.16 24.45 -2.13
C HIS A 266 -13.05 25.23 -1.16
N LEU A 267 -12.48 26.07 -0.31
CA LEU A 267 -13.19 26.88 0.67
C LEU A 267 -13.08 28.37 0.36
N LYS A 268 -14.18 29.09 0.54
CA LYS A 268 -14.21 30.55 0.48
C LYS A 268 -13.67 31.13 1.79
N LYS A 269 -13.13 32.35 1.75
CA LYS A 269 -12.81 33.12 2.97
C LYS A 269 -14.06 33.28 3.83
N GLY A 270 -13.97 32.98 5.12
CA GLY A 270 -15.07 33.13 6.08
C GLY A 270 -15.18 31.97 7.05
N ARG A 271 -16.28 31.89 7.75
CA ARG A 271 -16.59 30.81 8.69
C ARG A 271 -17.36 29.71 7.99
N HIS A 272 -16.97 28.47 8.28
CA HIS A 272 -17.58 27.25 7.76
C HIS A 272 -18.01 26.35 8.91
N ARG A 273 -19.22 25.80 8.82
CA ARG A 273 -19.72 24.85 9.80
C ARG A 273 -19.17 23.47 9.48
N ILE A 274 -18.57 22.85 10.50
CA ILE A 274 -18.05 21.49 10.40
C ILE A 274 -18.96 20.57 11.21
N SER A 275 -19.35 19.44 10.63
CA SER A 275 -20.02 18.36 11.32
C SER A 275 -19.36 17.03 10.95
N ALA A 276 -19.11 16.20 11.95
CA ALA A 276 -18.57 14.84 11.75
C ALA A 276 -19.46 13.83 12.46
N GLU A 277 -19.90 12.79 11.74
CA GLU A 277 -20.64 11.66 12.33
C GLU A 277 -19.70 10.48 12.52
N LEU A 278 -19.42 10.13 13.78
CA LEU A 278 -18.38 9.19 14.18
C LEU A 278 -18.91 8.24 15.27
N THR A 279 -18.01 7.47 15.90
CA THR A 279 -18.39 6.56 17.01
C THR A 279 -18.32 7.25 18.37
N ASN A 280 -18.93 6.63 19.40
CA ASN A 280 -19.04 7.20 20.73
C ASN A 280 -17.71 7.53 21.41
N ASN A 281 -16.69 6.71 21.16
CA ASN A 281 -15.40 6.82 21.82
C ASN A 281 -14.40 7.71 21.08
N ASP A 282 -14.79 8.25 19.92
CA ASP A 282 -13.92 9.08 19.12
C ASP A 282 -13.70 10.46 19.78
N ARG A 283 -12.53 11.03 19.53
CA ARG A 283 -12.12 12.37 19.98
C ARG A 283 -11.54 13.12 18.77
N PRO A 284 -12.41 13.51 17.84
CA PRO A 284 -11.98 13.96 16.53
C PRO A 284 -11.29 15.32 16.57
N THR A 285 -10.16 15.39 15.89
CA THR A 285 -9.48 16.62 15.55
C THR A 285 -9.44 16.77 14.03
N LEU A 286 -9.91 17.89 13.51
CA LEU A 286 -9.75 18.24 12.10
C LEU A 286 -8.48 19.07 11.95
N PHE A 287 -7.45 18.49 11.32
CA PHE A 287 -6.27 19.23 10.90
C PHE A 287 -6.49 19.81 9.51
N TYR A 288 -5.98 21.00 9.26
CA TYR A 288 -6.18 21.68 7.98
C TYR A 288 -5.05 22.63 7.61
N ASN A 289 -4.87 22.85 6.31
CA ASN A 289 -3.87 23.75 5.79
C ASN A 289 -4.24 24.21 4.37
N LEU A 290 -3.93 25.47 4.03
CA LEU A 290 -4.02 25.93 2.64
C LEU A 290 -2.99 25.16 1.80
N VAL A 291 -3.41 24.61 0.65
CA VAL A 291 -2.52 23.94 -0.30
C VAL A 291 -1.60 24.98 -0.94
N LYS A 292 -0.30 24.71 -0.90
CA LYS A 292 0.76 25.55 -1.47
C LYS A 292 1.50 24.83 -2.59
N ASP A 293 2.37 25.56 -3.29
CA ASP A 293 3.27 25.01 -4.30
C ASP A 293 4.52 24.36 -3.67
N GLU A 294 4.26 23.53 -2.64
CA GLU A 294 5.26 22.79 -1.90
C GLU A 294 4.74 21.39 -1.53
N THR A 295 5.65 20.46 -1.34
CA THR A 295 5.40 19.14 -0.76
C THR A 295 6.34 18.95 0.42
N VAL A 296 5.81 18.45 1.55
CA VAL A 296 6.55 18.26 2.79
C VAL A 296 6.53 16.81 3.21
N LEU A 297 7.71 16.28 3.51
CA LEU A 297 7.88 15.00 4.21
C LEU A 297 8.42 15.30 5.61
N GLN A 298 7.77 14.75 6.64
CA GLN A 298 8.11 15.01 8.03
C GLN A 298 8.02 13.71 8.85
N SER A 299 9.04 13.44 9.65
CA SER A 299 9.01 12.37 10.65
C SER A 299 9.21 12.96 12.04
N PRO A 300 8.30 12.74 13.00
CA PRO A 300 8.42 13.29 14.34
C PRO A 300 9.55 12.65 15.15
N VAL A 301 10.02 11.46 14.74
CA VAL A 301 11.07 10.70 15.41
C VAL A 301 12.17 10.33 14.42
N ALA A 302 13.28 11.04 14.46
CA ALA A 302 14.41 10.89 13.54
C ALA A 302 15.70 11.38 14.19
N GLU A 303 16.88 11.05 13.62
CA GLU A 303 18.17 11.67 13.91
C GLU A 303 18.65 12.58 12.77
N MET A 304 18.12 12.37 11.58
CA MET A 304 18.52 13.11 10.38
C MET A 304 17.36 13.24 9.39
N VAL A 305 17.51 14.14 8.42
CA VAL A 305 16.73 14.16 7.17
C VAL A 305 17.46 13.25 6.20
N ASP A 306 16.84 12.13 5.79
CA ASP A 306 17.42 11.14 4.89
C ASP A 306 16.45 10.80 3.77
N TYR A 307 16.87 11.00 2.53
CA TYR A 307 16.06 10.71 1.36
C TYR A 307 16.90 10.39 0.13
N THR A 308 16.33 9.61 -0.78
CA THR A 308 16.93 9.33 -2.09
C THR A 308 16.07 9.94 -3.19
N VAL A 309 16.69 10.66 -4.11
CA VAL A 309 16.04 11.20 -5.31
C VAL A 309 16.48 10.38 -6.51
N PHE A 310 15.50 9.94 -7.29
CA PHE A 310 15.66 9.21 -8.55
C PHE A 310 15.29 10.14 -9.70
N LEU A 311 15.95 9.98 -10.85
CA LEU A 311 15.68 10.77 -12.05
C LEU A 311 15.38 9.87 -13.24
N GLY A 312 14.50 10.31 -14.12
CA GLY A 312 14.15 9.59 -15.34
C GLY A 312 12.66 9.42 -15.55
N SER A 313 12.31 8.51 -16.44
CA SER A 313 10.94 8.02 -16.60
C SER A 313 10.49 7.23 -15.37
N PRO A 314 9.19 7.05 -15.15
CA PRO A 314 8.70 6.21 -14.06
C PRO A 314 9.29 4.79 -14.05
N ASP A 315 9.46 4.17 -15.22
CA ASP A 315 10.09 2.84 -15.31
C ASP A 315 11.56 2.85 -14.87
N GLU A 316 12.35 3.85 -15.30
CA GLU A 316 13.75 4.00 -14.87
C GLU A 316 13.84 4.24 -13.35
N ILE A 317 12.93 5.05 -12.80
CA ILE A 317 12.85 5.33 -11.37
C ILE A 317 12.56 4.05 -10.58
N ILE A 318 11.54 3.28 -10.98
CA ILE A 318 11.16 2.03 -10.29
C ILE A 318 12.23 0.95 -10.44
N ALA A 319 12.84 0.81 -11.62
CA ALA A 319 13.93 -0.14 -11.82
C ALA A 319 15.11 0.17 -10.90
N THR A 320 15.50 1.43 -10.80
CA THR A 320 16.60 1.86 -9.91
C THR A 320 16.22 1.72 -8.44
N TYR A 321 14.98 2.09 -8.06
CA TYR A 321 14.49 1.87 -6.71
C TYR A 321 14.63 0.39 -6.30
N ARG A 322 14.19 -0.54 -7.16
CA ARG A 322 14.29 -1.98 -6.88
C ARG A 322 15.74 -2.49 -6.91
N ASP A 323 16.59 -1.95 -7.77
CA ASP A 323 18.03 -2.33 -7.76
C ASP A 323 18.69 -2.00 -6.41
N ILE A 324 18.45 -0.81 -5.86
CA ILE A 324 19.10 -0.39 -4.60
C ILE A 324 18.39 -0.91 -3.33
N THR A 325 17.09 -1.25 -3.41
CA THR A 325 16.31 -1.78 -2.27
C THR A 325 16.05 -3.28 -2.36
N GLY A 326 16.54 -3.93 -3.40
CA GLY A 326 16.42 -5.34 -3.67
C GLY A 326 15.40 -5.67 -4.76
N ASN A 327 15.85 -6.40 -5.78
CA ASN A 327 15.04 -6.84 -6.90
C ASN A 327 13.95 -7.83 -6.45
N CYS A 328 12.82 -7.78 -7.13
CA CYS A 328 11.73 -8.71 -6.92
C CYS A 328 12.10 -10.07 -7.57
N PRO A 329 12.00 -11.20 -6.85
CA PRO A 329 12.18 -12.49 -7.47
C PRO A 329 11.05 -12.80 -8.46
N GLN A 330 11.28 -13.76 -9.37
CA GLN A 330 10.28 -14.24 -10.30
C GLN A 330 9.06 -14.79 -9.53
N MET A 331 7.85 -14.31 -9.85
CA MET A 331 6.62 -14.84 -9.30
C MET A 331 6.34 -16.23 -9.92
N PRO A 332 5.99 -17.25 -9.12
CA PRO A 332 5.64 -18.56 -9.67
C PRO A 332 4.40 -18.46 -10.58
N THR A 333 4.42 -19.13 -11.72
CA THR A 333 3.34 -19.12 -12.71
C THR A 333 1.98 -19.44 -12.10
N TRP A 334 1.91 -20.45 -11.23
CA TRP A 334 0.65 -20.83 -10.57
C TRP A 334 0.06 -19.72 -9.70
N ALA A 335 0.86 -18.83 -9.10
CA ALA A 335 0.38 -17.69 -8.34
C ALA A 335 -0.25 -16.61 -9.22
N LEU A 336 0.07 -16.57 -10.52
CA LEU A 336 -0.49 -15.64 -11.50
C LEU A 336 -1.88 -16.08 -12.02
N GLY A 337 -2.30 -17.31 -11.73
CA GLY A 337 -3.64 -17.84 -12.02
C GLY A 337 -4.69 -17.30 -11.03
N TYR A 338 -5.75 -18.07 -10.82
CA TYR A 338 -6.83 -17.74 -9.90
C TYR A 338 -6.56 -18.29 -8.50
N ILE A 339 -6.66 -17.41 -7.51
CA ILE A 339 -6.54 -17.70 -6.07
C ILE A 339 -7.94 -17.66 -5.45
N HIS A 340 -8.46 -18.83 -5.10
CA HIS A 340 -9.76 -18.98 -4.45
C HIS A 340 -9.62 -18.96 -2.94
N CYS A 341 -10.30 -18.05 -2.28
CA CYS A 341 -10.33 -17.93 -0.84
C CYS A 341 -11.75 -17.63 -0.34
N ARG A 342 -12.08 -18.14 0.81
CA ARG A 342 -13.24 -17.73 1.62
C ARG A 342 -12.86 -17.74 3.10
N GLU A 343 -13.47 -16.97 3.90
CA GLU A 343 -13.42 -17.08 5.34
C GLU A 343 -14.63 -17.91 5.79
N ARG A 344 -14.46 -19.20 6.14
CA ARG A 344 -13.29 -20.05 5.91
C ARG A 344 -13.77 -21.50 5.61
N PHE A 345 -12.84 -22.35 5.19
CA PHE A 345 -13.06 -23.79 5.17
C PHE A 345 -12.94 -24.36 6.59
N HIS A 346 -13.80 -25.31 6.92
CA HIS A 346 -13.86 -25.89 8.27
C HIS A 346 -13.21 -27.27 8.36
N SER A 347 -12.87 -27.89 7.22
CA SER A 347 -12.26 -29.22 7.19
C SER A 347 -11.49 -29.49 5.91
N SER A 348 -10.63 -30.50 5.94
CA SER A 348 -9.98 -31.06 4.74
C SER A 348 -10.99 -31.50 3.69
N GLU A 349 -12.12 -32.07 4.12
CA GLU A 349 -13.17 -32.57 3.22
C GLU A 349 -13.81 -31.39 2.43
N GLU A 350 -14.15 -30.27 3.07
CA GLU A 350 -14.69 -29.10 2.38
C GLU A 350 -13.74 -28.55 1.31
N ILE A 351 -12.44 -28.50 1.61
CA ILE A 351 -11.42 -28.05 0.65
C ILE A 351 -11.42 -28.98 -0.56
N LEU A 352 -11.36 -30.31 -0.33
CA LEU A 352 -11.33 -31.31 -1.41
C LEU A 352 -12.62 -31.33 -2.23
N GLN A 353 -13.78 -31.18 -1.60
CA GLN A 353 -15.07 -31.07 -2.29
C GLN A 353 -15.10 -29.84 -3.20
N THR A 354 -14.62 -28.69 -2.71
CA THR A 354 -14.51 -27.46 -3.49
C THR A 354 -13.54 -27.61 -4.66
N ALA A 355 -12.36 -28.19 -4.43
CA ALA A 355 -11.36 -28.45 -5.49
C ALA A 355 -11.91 -29.38 -6.58
N ASN A 356 -12.55 -30.49 -6.19
CA ASN A 356 -13.19 -31.42 -7.10
C ASN A 356 -14.29 -30.76 -7.93
N ARG A 357 -15.07 -29.88 -7.31
CA ARG A 357 -16.15 -29.15 -8.02
C ARG A 357 -15.59 -28.18 -9.06
N PHE A 358 -14.55 -27.42 -8.74
CA PHE A 358 -13.85 -26.58 -9.74
C PHE A 358 -13.40 -27.42 -10.94
N ARG A 359 -12.83 -28.60 -10.72
CA ARG A 359 -12.38 -29.51 -11.80
C ARG A 359 -13.55 -30.09 -12.59
N SER A 360 -14.59 -30.61 -11.93
CA SER A 360 -15.75 -31.22 -12.60
C SER A 360 -16.56 -30.21 -13.42
N GLU A 361 -16.60 -28.94 -13.00
CA GLU A 361 -17.26 -27.84 -13.71
C GLU A 361 -16.33 -27.13 -14.73
N GLN A 362 -15.11 -27.65 -14.92
CA GLN A 362 -14.09 -27.10 -15.83
C GLN A 362 -13.79 -25.61 -15.60
N MET A 363 -13.83 -25.19 -14.34
CA MET A 363 -13.41 -23.87 -13.92
C MET A 363 -11.95 -23.91 -13.48
N PRO A 364 -11.05 -23.13 -14.10
CA PRO A 364 -9.64 -23.14 -13.71
C PRO A 364 -9.45 -22.47 -12.34
N VAL A 365 -8.61 -23.09 -11.51
CA VAL A 365 -8.14 -22.59 -10.22
C VAL A 365 -6.72 -23.10 -9.97
N SER A 366 -5.83 -22.23 -9.55
CA SER A 366 -4.43 -22.59 -9.27
C SER A 366 -4.15 -22.72 -7.78
N VAL A 367 -4.82 -21.94 -6.94
CA VAL A 367 -4.59 -21.90 -5.50
C VAL A 367 -5.92 -21.93 -4.75
N ILE A 368 -6.01 -22.77 -3.73
CA ILE A 368 -7.05 -22.70 -2.69
C ILE A 368 -6.38 -22.26 -1.39
N VAL A 369 -7.06 -21.40 -0.64
CA VAL A 369 -6.53 -20.82 0.59
C VAL A 369 -7.24 -21.40 1.79
N GLN A 370 -6.49 -21.98 2.73
CA GLN A 370 -6.99 -22.26 4.08
C GLN A 370 -6.74 -21.03 4.94
N ASP A 371 -7.82 -20.39 5.33
CA ASP A 371 -7.82 -19.24 6.23
C ASP A 371 -7.68 -19.67 7.70
N TRP A 372 -7.68 -18.71 8.60
CA TRP A 372 -7.46 -18.84 10.05
C TRP A 372 -8.35 -19.89 10.74
N GLN A 373 -8.12 -20.15 12.06
CA GLN A 373 -8.81 -21.13 12.91
C GLN A 373 -8.66 -22.62 12.50
N TYR A 374 -7.82 -22.98 11.55
CA TYR A 374 -7.50 -24.39 11.27
C TYR A 374 -6.83 -25.09 12.46
N TRP A 375 -6.29 -24.31 13.38
CA TRP A 375 -5.64 -24.77 14.62
C TRP A 375 -6.63 -25.21 15.70
N GLY A 376 -7.94 -24.85 15.61
CA GLY A 376 -8.99 -25.25 16.51
C GLY A 376 -8.63 -25.16 18.00
N LYS A 377 -8.69 -26.30 18.70
CA LYS A 377 -8.39 -26.45 20.14
C LYS A 377 -6.95 -26.13 20.55
N HIS A 378 -6.02 -26.03 19.62
CA HIS A 378 -4.61 -25.80 19.93
C HIS A 378 -4.26 -24.34 20.21
N GLY A 379 -5.18 -23.40 19.97
CA GLY A 379 -5.00 -21.97 20.20
C GLY A 379 -4.49 -21.20 18.98
N TRP A 380 -4.61 -19.89 19.04
CA TRP A 380 -4.34 -18.98 17.93
C TRP A 380 -2.94 -19.16 17.35
N ASN A 381 -2.88 -19.47 16.05
CA ASN A 381 -1.64 -19.68 15.31
C ASN A 381 -0.65 -20.68 15.98
N ALA A 382 -1.18 -21.77 16.53
CA ALA A 382 -0.40 -22.81 17.22
C ALA A 382 0.55 -23.57 16.29
N MET A 383 0.63 -23.22 15.00
CA MET A 383 1.40 -23.90 13.95
C MET A 383 1.08 -25.40 13.90
N ARG A 384 -0.18 -25.73 14.10
CA ARG A 384 -0.70 -27.10 14.12
C ARG A 384 -2.16 -27.11 13.68
N PHE A 385 -2.54 -28.06 12.87
CA PHE A 385 -3.93 -28.29 12.48
C PHE A 385 -4.69 -29.03 13.58
N ASP A 386 -5.98 -28.74 13.73
CA ASP A 386 -6.90 -29.50 14.57
C ASP A 386 -7.23 -30.85 13.91
N GLU A 387 -6.81 -31.93 14.52
CA GLU A 387 -6.94 -33.28 14.00
C GLU A 387 -8.40 -33.72 13.80
N ASP A 388 -9.33 -33.14 14.55
CA ASP A 388 -10.75 -33.49 14.48
C ASP A 388 -11.34 -33.07 13.11
N HIS A 389 -10.79 -32.01 12.49
CA HIS A 389 -11.23 -31.44 11.21
C HIS A 389 -10.23 -31.62 10.07
N TYR A 390 -8.96 -31.77 10.41
CA TYR A 390 -7.84 -31.94 9.48
C TYR A 390 -6.98 -33.13 9.91
N PRO A 391 -7.51 -34.37 9.77
CA PRO A 391 -6.84 -35.56 10.34
C PRO A 391 -5.48 -35.85 9.70
N ASP A 392 -5.28 -35.49 8.43
CA ASP A 392 -4.01 -35.62 7.72
C ASP A 392 -3.79 -34.45 6.75
N PRO A 393 -3.22 -33.33 7.22
CA PRO A 393 -2.97 -32.16 6.39
C PRO A 393 -1.97 -32.44 5.24
N LYS A 394 -1.06 -33.41 5.39
CA LYS A 394 -0.14 -33.79 4.32
C LYS A 394 -0.89 -34.51 3.19
N ALA A 395 -1.78 -35.45 3.49
CA ALA A 395 -2.63 -36.06 2.50
C ALA A 395 -3.55 -35.08 1.79
N LEU A 396 -4.01 -34.05 2.47
CA LEU A 396 -4.77 -32.96 1.87
C LEU A 396 -3.94 -32.22 0.79
N THR A 397 -2.72 -31.79 1.10
CA THR A 397 -1.85 -31.12 0.12
C THR A 397 -1.50 -32.02 -1.04
N ASP A 398 -1.15 -33.30 -0.78
CA ASP A 398 -0.85 -34.28 -1.84
C ASP A 398 -2.05 -34.50 -2.78
N SER A 399 -3.27 -34.47 -2.24
CA SER A 399 -4.49 -34.61 -3.05
C SER A 399 -4.76 -33.35 -3.91
N LEU A 400 -4.50 -32.18 -3.40
CA LEU A 400 -4.58 -30.92 -4.17
C LEU A 400 -3.51 -30.91 -5.27
N HIS A 401 -2.27 -31.29 -4.97
CA HIS A 401 -1.19 -31.39 -5.96
C HIS A 401 -1.50 -32.32 -7.12
N LYS A 402 -2.16 -33.47 -6.86
CA LYS A 402 -2.63 -34.37 -7.93
C LYS A 402 -3.64 -33.72 -8.87
N MET A 403 -4.34 -32.69 -8.39
CA MET A 403 -5.26 -31.89 -9.19
C MET A 403 -4.60 -30.63 -9.78
N ASP A 404 -3.28 -30.46 -9.64
CA ASP A 404 -2.54 -29.24 -9.99
C ASP A 404 -3.12 -27.98 -9.33
N ILE A 405 -3.45 -28.10 -8.04
CA ILE A 405 -3.89 -27.01 -7.17
C ILE A 405 -2.90 -26.86 -6.04
N ARG A 406 -2.51 -25.64 -5.73
CA ARG A 406 -1.63 -25.30 -4.61
C ARG A 406 -2.43 -24.92 -3.38
N LEU A 407 -1.88 -25.21 -2.20
CA LEU A 407 -2.46 -24.79 -0.93
C LEU A 407 -1.70 -23.57 -0.38
N MET A 408 -2.42 -22.48 -0.13
CA MET A 408 -1.95 -21.35 0.66
C MET A 408 -2.52 -21.44 2.07
N LEU A 409 -1.69 -21.24 3.10
CA LEU A 409 -2.10 -21.27 4.50
C LEU A 409 -1.98 -19.91 5.15
N SER A 410 -3.04 -19.46 5.85
CA SER A 410 -3.02 -18.28 6.70
C SER A 410 -2.15 -18.53 7.93
N VAL A 411 -1.18 -17.66 8.16
CA VAL A 411 -0.28 -17.69 9.31
C VAL A 411 -0.14 -16.27 9.91
N TRP A 412 0.18 -16.20 11.20
CA TRP A 412 0.17 -14.94 11.93
C TRP A 412 1.49 -14.69 12.65
N SER A 413 1.83 -13.43 12.84
CA SER A 413 2.91 -13.01 13.75
C SER A 413 2.47 -12.95 15.22
N LYS A 414 1.16 -13.13 15.47
CA LYS A 414 0.55 -13.32 16.78
C LYS A 414 0.46 -14.82 17.10
N ILE A 415 0.81 -15.23 18.33
CA ILE A 415 0.68 -16.62 18.80
C ILE A 415 0.05 -16.60 20.19
N ASP A 416 -0.98 -17.42 20.40
CA ASP A 416 -1.60 -17.62 21.73
C ASP A 416 -0.55 -18.14 22.72
N LYS A 417 -0.34 -17.41 23.80
CA LYS A 417 0.63 -17.75 24.87
C LYS A 417 0.29 -19.06 25.59
N ASN A 418 -0.97 -19.52 25.53
CA ASN A 418 -1.41 -20.78 26.10
C ASN A 418 -1.20 -21.98 25.17
N SER A 419 -0.91 -21.75 23.87
CA SER A 419 -0.53 -22.79 22.94
C SER A 419 0.82 -23.42 23.32
N GLU A 420 1.16 -24.59 22.76
CA GLU A 420 2.43 -25.25 22.99
C GLU A 420 3.60 -24.36 22.55
N VAL A 421 3.54 -23.83 21.32
CA VAL A 421 4.54 -22.90 20.77
C VAL A 421 4.58 -21.60 21.59
N GLY A 422 3.41 -21.07 21.94
CA GLY A 422 3.30 -19.82 22.68
C GLY A 422 3.94 -19.86 24.05
N ARG A 423 3.79 -20.97 24.80
CA ARG A 423 4.45 -21.17 26.09
C ARG A 423 5.97 -21.16 25.97
N GLN A 424 6.51 -21.80 24.93
CA GLN A 424 7.95 -21.76 24.64
C GLN A 424 8.41 -20.36 24.32
N MET A 425 7.74 -19.67 23.37
CA MET A 425 8.07 -18.31 22.98
C MET A 425 8.01 -17.34 24.14
N GLN A 426 7.08 -17.54 25.09
CA GLN A 426 6.96 -16.71 26.29
C GLN A 426 8.08 -16.98 27.30
N ALA A 427 8.44 -18.25 27.54
CA ALA A 427 9.53 -18.62 28.43
C ALA A 427 10.86 -18.01 27.99
N ASP A 428 11.09 -17.91 26.69
CA ASP A 428 12.31 -17.36 26.09
C ASP A 428 12.26 -15.84 25.86
N GLY A 429 11.16 -15.17 26.26
CA GLY A 429 11.00 -13.72 26.16
C GLY A 429 10.97 -13.21 24.73
N HIS A 430 10.23 -13.88 23.85
CA HIS A 430 10.14 -13.59 22.40
C HIS A 430 8.95 -12.74 22.00
N TYR A 431 8.09 -12.34 22.93
CA TYR A 431 6.98 -11.43 22.67
C TYR A 431 7.38 -9.97 22.86
N ILE A 432 6.75 -9.09 22.09
CA ILE A 432 6.75 -7.66 22.40
C ILE A 432 6.02 -7.47 23.74
N PRO A 433 6.63 -6.82 24.74
CA PRO A 433 6.05 -6.70 26.08
C PRO A 433 4.64 -6.14 26.09
N GLY A 434 3.73 -6.81 26.79
CA GLY A 434 2.32 -6.43 26.90
C GLY A 434 1.46 -6.75 25.66
N THR A 435 1.95 -7.60 24.75
CA THR A 435 1.23 -8.03 23.55
C THR A 435 1.34 -9.54 23.36
N ASP A 436 0.59 -10.08 22.39
CA ASP A 436 0.71 -11.46 21.87
C ASP A 436 1.48 -11.52 20.55
N TRP A 437 2.10 -10.41 20.15
CA TRP A 437 2.91 -10.30 18.93
C TRP A 437 4.36 -10.70 19.18
N ILE A 438 4.92 -11.50 18.27
CA ILE A 438 6.34 -11.90 18.33
C ILE A 438 7.24 -10.70 18.00
N ASP A 439 8.32 -10.54 18.76
CA ASP A 439 9.30 -9.45 18.57
C ASP A 439 10.27 -9.78 17.42
N PHE A 440 9.83 -9.61 16.16
CA PHE A 440 10.67 -9.85 14.98
C PHE A 440 11.86 -8.88 14.84
N PHE A 441 11.93 -7.85 15.67
CA PHE A 441 13.13 -7.01 15.79
C PHE A 441 14.26 -7.72 16.57
N LYS A 442 13.93 -8.72 17.36
CA LYS A 442 14.85 -9.56 18.13
C LYS A 442 15.23 -10.78 17.28
N PRO A 443 16.51 -10.92 16.84
CA PRO A 443 16.92 -12.01 15.94
C PRO A 443 16.60 -13.42 16.49
N GLU A 444 16.75 -13.60 17.82
CA GLU A 444 16.47 -14.87 18.48
C GLU A 444 14.98 -15.23 18.44
N ALA A 445 14.10 -14.23 18.57
CA ALA A 445 12.64 -14.45 18.47
C ALA A 445 12.24 -14.81 17.04
N ALA A 446 12.80 -14.12 16.03
CA ALA A 446 12.61 -14.45 14.62
C ALA A 446 13.10 -15.86 14.29
N ALA A 447 14.29 -16.25 14.80
CA ALA A 447 14.84 -17.59 14.62
C ALA A 447 13.98 -18.67 15.29
N ALA A 448 13.47 -18.43 16.50
CA ALA A 448 12.58 -19.34 17.22
C ALA A 448 11.23 -19.50 16.50
N TYR A 449 10.67 -18.39 15.98
CA TYR A 449 9.46 -18.43 15.14
C TYR A 449 9.70 -19.30 13.91
N TRP A 450 10.76 -19.03 13.16
CA TRP A 450 11.10 -19.81 11.97
C TRP A 450 11.32 -21.28 12.27
N LYS A 451 12.01 -21.63 13.33
CA LYS A 451 12.24 -23.03 13.75
C LYS A 451 10.90 -23.77 13.92
N ASN A 452 9.97 -23.22 14.69
CA ASN A 452 8.65 -23.81 14.89
C ASN A 452 7.87 -23.91 13.59
N PHE A 453 7.95 -22.89 12.74
CA PHE A 453 7.29 -22.83 11.44
C PHE A 453 7.82 -23.92 10.50
N SER A 454 9.14 -24.03 10.37
CA SER A 454 9.79 -24.98 9.47
C SER A 454 9.61 -26.44 9.92
N GLU A 455 9.65 -26.72 11.21
CA GLU A 455 9.47 -28.07 11.74
C GLU A 455 8.02 -28.56 11.68
N ARG A 456 7.03 -27.65 11.78
CA ARG A 456 5.62 -28.00 11.95
C ARG A 456 4.76 -27.82 10.70
N LEU A 457 5.01 -26.79 9.90
CA LEU A 457 4.15 -26.44 8.75
C LEU A 457 4.79 -26.79 7.41
N VAL A 458 6.08 -26.58 7.25
CA VAL A 458 6.77 -26.81 5.96
C VAL A 458 6.68 -28.29 5.52
N PRO A 459 6.84 -29.31 6.39
CA PRO A 459 6.75 -30.72 5.98
C PRO A 459 5.37 -31.15 5.47
N LEU A 460 4.34 -30.33 5.72
CA LEU A 460 2.99 -30.59 5.25
C LEU A 460 2.80 -30.35 3.74
N GLY A 461 3.82 -29.80 3.05
CA GLY A 461 3.79 -29.56 1.61
C GLY A 461 2.98 -28.34 1.20
N ILE A 462 2.80 -27.37 2.10
CA ILE A 462 2.13 -26.09 1.82
C ILE A 462 2.97 -25.25 0.86
N ASP A 463 2.33 -24.66 -0.16
CA ASP A 463 3.00 -24.00 -1.29
C ASP A 463 3.18 -22.49 -1.08
N ALA A 464 2.30 -21.85 -0.33
CA ALA A 464 2.29 -20.42 -0.13
C ALA A 464 1.80 -20.02 1.26
N TRP A 465 2.19 -18.83 1.69
CA TRP A 465 1.92 -18.35 3.04
C TRP A 465 1.18 -17.01 3.00
N TRP A 466 0.03 -16.96 3.65
CA TRP A 466 -0.69 -15.73 3.86
C TRP A 466 -0.38 -15.20 5.26
N GLN A 467 0.55 -14.24 5.32
CA GLN A 467 0.93 -13.58 6.57
C GLN A 467 -0.03 -12.43 6.84
N ASP A 468 -1.08 -12.74 7.60
CA ASP A 468 -2.10 -11.78 7.97
C ASP A 468 -1.70 -10.94 9.19
N ALA A 469 -2.33 -9.78 9.36
CA ALA A 469 -2.23 -8.87 10.51
C ALA A 469 -0.80 -8.42 10.84
N THR A 470 -0.01 -8.13 9.84
CA THR A 470 1.41 -7.79 9.98
C THR A 470 1.71 -6.32 10.31
N GLU A 471 0.72 -5.53 10.69
CA GLU A 471 0.88 -4.10 11.09
C GLU A 471 1.80 -3.89 12.32
N PRO A 472 1.60 -4.53 13.50
CA PRO A 472 0.66 -5.53 13.99
C PRO A 472 -0.76 -4.98 14.24
N GLU A 473 -1.78 -5.83 14.03
CA GLU A 473 -3.18 -5.43 14.14
C GLU A 473 -3.55 -4.89 15.52
N ASN A 474 -4.32 -3.80 15.54
CA ASN A 474 -4.75 -3.08 16.75
C ASN A 474 -3.59 -2.53 17.61
N ASP A 475 -2.36 -2.56 17.11
CA ASP A 475 -1.20 -1.95 17.74
C ASP A 475 -0.41 -1.15 16.68
N ASP A 476 0.19 -0.08 17.08
CA ASP A 476 1.07 0.73 16.21
C ASP A 476 2.46 0.88 16.82
N LEU A 477 2.76 0.05 17.80
CA LEU A 477 3.99 0.00 18.58
C LEU A 477 4.33 1.28 19.35
N VAL A 478 3.46 2.28 19.39
CA VAL A 478 3.66 3.50 20.17
C VAL A 478 3.67 3.18 21.66
N GLY A 479 4.68 3.66 22.39
CA GLY A 479 4.89 3.34 23.81
C GLY A 479 5.40 1.92 24.06
N ARG A 480 5.66 1.12 23.03
CA ARG A 480 6.24 -0.22 23.15
C ARG A 480 7.77 -0.16 23.12
N ARG A 481 8.39 -1.19 23.70
CA ARG A 481 9.82 -1.44 23.55
C ARG A 481 10.01 -2.74 22.78
N VAL A 482 10.86 -2.71 21.76
CA VAL A 482 11.15 -3.84 20.87
C VAL A 482 12.64 -4.19 20.87
N ASN A 483 13.01 -5.27 20.18
CA ASN A 483 14.38 -5.82 20.20
C ASN A 483 14.87 -6.10 21.63
N GLY A 484 14.05 -6.83 22.40
CA GLY A 484 14.37 -7.12 23.82
C GLY A 484 14.44 -5.86 24.69
N GLY A 485 13.75 -4.79 24.34
CA GLY A 485 13.74 -3.52 25.07
C GLY A 485 14.78 -2.49 24.59
N ARG A 486 15.57 -2.80 23.55
CA ARG A 486 16.65 -1.92 23.06
C ARG A 486 16.12 -0.69 22.33
N TRP A 487 15.07 -0.83 21.51
CA TRP A 487 14.51 0.24 20.69
C TRP A 487 13.10 0.65 21.13
N ALA A 488 12.76 1.92 20.92
CA ALA A 488 11.39 2.39 21.08
C ALA A 488 10.58 2.06 19.83
N GLY A 489 9.32 1.69 20.01
CA GLY A 489 8.44 1.38 18.88
C GLY A 489 8.29 2.54 17.91
N GLU A 490 8.30 3.78 18.42
CA GLU A 490 8.21 5.00 17.61
C GLU A 490 9.35 5.14 16.59
N GLN A 491 10.53 4.54 16.85
CA GLN A 491 11.67 4.57 15.91
C GLN A 491 11.44 3.65 14.69
N VAL A 492 10.67 2.54 14.86
CA VAL A 492 10.70 1.40 13.93
C VAL A 492 9.33 0.88 13.53
N ARG A 493 8.24 1.50 13.98
CA ARG A 493 6.86 0.99 13.89
C ARG A 493 6.43 0.53 12.50
N ASN A 494 6.92 1.16 11.43
CA ASN A 494 6.51 0.84 10.06
C ASN A 494 7.29 -0.34 9.45
N VAL A 495 8.36 -0.82 10.09
CA VAL A 495 9.25 -1.88 9.54
C VAL A 495 8.77 -3.29 9.90
N TYR A 496 7.92 -3.45 10.91
CA TYR A 496 7.49 -4.75 11.41
C TYR A 496 7.07 -5.74 10.31
N PRO A 497 6.20 -5.37 9.34
CA PRO A 497 5.78 -6.29 8.27
C PRO A 497 6.94 -6.79 7.39
N LEU A 498 7.94 -5.94 7.16
CA LEU A 498 9.13 -6.34 6.41
C LEU A 498 9.91 -7.44 7.13
N LEU A 499 10.06 -7.35 8.46
CA LEU A 499 10.80 -8.33 9.25
C LEU A 499 10.06 -9.66 9.38
N VAL A 500 8.73 -9.64 9.49
CA VAL A 500 7.89 -10.85 9.45
C VAL A 500 8.11 -11.59 8.13
N CYS A 501 7.95 -10.89 7.00
CA CYS A 501 8.12 -11.48 5.67
C CYS A 501 9.56 -11.92 5.40
N LYS A 502 10.56 -11.14 5.84
CA LYS A 502 11.97 -11.49 5.76
C LYS A 502 12.23 -12.84 6.42
N THR A 503 11.76 -13.03 7.65
CA THR A 503 11.99 -14.24 8.44
C THR A 503 11.52 -15.48 7.70
N VAL A 504 10.31 -15.48 7.17
CA VAL A 504 9.75 -16.64 6.47
C VAL A 504 10.40 -16.82 5.10
N SER A 505 10.58 -15.73 4.32
CA SER A 505 11.18 -15.81 2.99
C SER A 505 12.63 -16.29 3.01
N GLU A 506 13.47 -15.76 3.90
CA GLU A 506 14.86 -16.18 4.04
C GLU A 506 14.96 -17.59 4.61
N GLY A 507 14.09 -17.95 5.55
CA GLY A 507 14.01 -19.27 6.10
C GLY A 507 13.74 -20.34 5.02
N ILE A 508 12.70 -20.14 4.20
CA ILE A 508 12.37 -21.05 3.10
C ILE A 508 13.53 -21.19 2.11
N ARG A 509 14.18 -20.09 1.76
CA ARG A 509 15.33 -20.10 0.83
C ARG A 509 16.54 -20.83 1.42
N SER A 510 16.78 -20.73 2.72
CA SER A 510 17.93 -21.35 3.39
C SER A 510 17.81 -22.88 3.49
N GLU A 511 16.61 -23.40 3.66
CA GLU A 511 16.39 -24.84 3.86
C GLU A 511 16.50 -25.66 2.57
N LYS A 512 16.63 -25.04 1.39
CA LYS A 512 16.71 -25.72 0.09
C LYS A 512 15.68 -26.85 -0.03
N LEU A 513 14.43 -26.52 0.26
CA LEU A 513 13.35 -27.49 0.30
C LEU A 513 13.28 -28.27 -1.03
N ASN A 514 13.60 -29.55 -0.97
CA ASN A 514 13.45 -30.57 -2.03
C ASN A 514 14.23 -30.32 -3.34
N GLY A 515 15.35 -29.64 -3.33
CA GLY A 515 16.18 -29.46 -4.53
C GLY A 515 15.59 -28.54 -5.59
N LYS A 516 14.44 -27.92 -5.33
CA LYS A 516 13.83 -26.90 -6.17
C LYS A 516 14.12 -25.52 -5.60
N SER A 517 14.74 -24.69 -6.39
CA SER A 517 14.89 -23.24 -6.16
C SER A 517 13.55 -22.55 -6.41
N GLU A 518 12.50 -22.91 -5.70
CA GLU A 518 11.22 -22.23 -5.83
C GLU A 518 11.25 -20.96 -4.98
N SER A 519 10.89 -19.84 -5.60
CA SER A 519 10.70 -18.58 -4.89
C SER A 519 9.53 -18.75 -3.93
N SER A 520 9.71 -18.38 -2.67
CA SER A 520 8.60 -18.32 -1.70
C SER A 520 7.56 -17.33 -2.19
N PHE A 521 6.28 -17.72 -2.18
CA PHE A 521 5.18 -16.80 -2.40
C PHE A 521 4.51 -16.49 -1.05
N ILE A 522 4.52 -15.22 -0.70
CA ILE A 522 3.92 -14.71 0.52
C ILE A 522 2.90 -13.64 0.15
N LEU A 523 1.67 -13.78 0.66
CA LEU A 523 0.66 -12.72 0.67
C LEU A 523 0.68 -12.07 2.05
N THR A 524 0.80 -10.74 2.13
CA THR A 524 0.86 -10.02 3.41
C THR A 524 0.00 -8.75 3.37
N ARG A 525 -0.55 -8.35 4.53
CA ARG A 525 -1.46 -7.20 4.63
C ARG A 525 -0.75 -5.86 4.65
N CYS A 526 0.44 -5.78 5.22
CA CYS A 526 1.23 -4.57 5.29
C CYS A 526 2.63 -4.75 4.73
N GLY A 527 3.28 -3.64 4.43
CA GLY A 527 4.60 -3.64 3.80
C GLY A 527 5.38 -2.36 4.07
N PHE A 528 6.67 -2.39 3.71
CA PHE A 528 7.59 -1.26 3.83
C PHE A 528 8.58 -1.28 2.66
N PRO A 529 9.28 -0.16 2.31
CA PRO A 529 10.24 -0.15 1.21
C PRO A 529 11.27 -1.30 1.30
N GLY A 530 11.50 -1.95 0.16
CA GLY A 530 12.39 -3.10 0.06
C GLY A 530 11.73 -4.46 0.30
N ILE A 531 10.45 -4.52 0.70
CA ILE A 531 9.75 -5.78 0.97
C ILE A 531 9.59 -6.65 -0.29
N GLN A 532 9.57 -6.06 -1.48
CA GLN A 532 9.43 -6.76 -2.76
C GLN A 532 10.51 -7.83 -2.98
N ARG A 533 11.70 -7.69 -2.38
CA ARG A 533 12.81 -8.66 -2.52
C ARG A 533 12.55 -10.02 -1.87
N TYR A 534 11.51 -10.11 -1.06
CA TYR A 534 11.15 -11.33 -0.34
C TYR A 534 10.08 -12.18 -1.05
N GLY A 535 9.74 -11.85 -2.31
CA GLY A 535 8.74 -12.63 -3.08
C GLY A 535 7.32 -12.45 -2.55
N ILE A 536 6.99 -11.25 -2.12
CA ILE A 536 5.70 -10.93 -1.52
C ILE A 536 4.71 -10.34 -2.52
N ALA A 537 3.45 -10.54 -2.21
CA ALA A 537 2.32 -9.76 -2.71
C ALA A 537 1.57 -9.12 -1.55
N LEU A 538 0.87 -8.04 -1.83
CA LEU A 538 0.04 -7.31 -0.86
C LEU A 538 -1.43 -7.34 -1.30
N TRP A 539 -2.35 -7.22 -0.36
CA TRP A 539 -3.76 -7.01 -0.66
C TRP A 539 -4.34 -5.82 0.12
N SER A 540 -5.51 -5.37 -0.31
CA SER A 540 -6.09 -4.12 0.20
C SER A 540 -6.64 -4.19 1.63
N GLY A 541 -6.54 -5.33 2.31
CA GLY A 541 -7.10 -5.54 3.64
C GLY A 541 -8.62 -5.80 3.63
N ASP A 542 -9.24 -5.72 4.80
CA ASP A 542 -10.63 -6.07 5.04
C ASP A 542 -11.58 -4.92 4.65
N VAL A 543 -11.78 -4.74 3.35
CA VAL A 543 -12.57 -3.63 2.80
C VAL A 543 -14.05 -3.94 2.68
N GLY A 544 -14.89 -2.89 2.62
CA GLY A 544 -16.30 -2.98 2.29
C GLY A 544 -16.55 -3.41 0.85
N ASN A 545 -17.82 -3.37 0.43
CA ASN A 545 -18.23 -3.86 -0.89
C ASN A 545 -18.91 -2.82 -1.78
N ASP A 546 -19.12 -1.58 -1.30
CA ASP A 546 -19.84 -0.54 -2.04
C ASP A 546 -19.05 -0.03 -3.27
N TRP A 547 -19.74 0.70 -4.17
CA TRP A 547 -19.15 1.23 -5.40
C TRP A 547 -18.00 2.20 -5.15
N GLU A 548 -18.09 3.02 -4.09
CA GLU A 548 -17.03 3.96 -3.75
C GLU A 548 -15.79 3.22 -3.24
N THR A 549 -15.98 2.19 -2.43
CA THR A 549 -14.89 1.30 -2.00
C THR A 549 -14.22 0.66 -3.20
N PHE A 550 -14.98 0.17 -4.19
CA PHE A 550 -14.42 -0.40 -5.42
C PHE A 550 -13.54 0.62 -6.18
N ARG A 551 -14.04 1.84 -6.37
CA ARG A 551 -13.26 2.93 -6.99
C ARG A 551 -11.96 3.19 -6.24
N ARG A 552 -12.01 3.24 -4.91
CA ARG A 552 -10.82 3.46 -4.05
C ARG A 552 -9.80 2.35 -4.16
N GLN A 553 -10.22 1.08 -4.34
CA GLN A 553 -9.28 -0.03 -4.48
C GLN A 553 -8.46 0.08 -5.78
N ILE A 554 -9.06 0.48 -6.89
CA ILE A 554 -8.34 0.69 -8.14
C ILE A 554 -7.23 1.73 -7.93
N VAL A 555 -7.57 2.87 -7.31
CA VAL A 555 -6.62 3.94 -7.00
C VAL A 555 -5.53 3.47 -6.04
N ALA A 556 -5.90 2.70 -5.01
CA ALA A 556 -4.97 2.14 -4.03
C ALA A 556 -3.94 1.21 -4.69
N GLY A 557 -4.39 0.32 -5.59
CA GLY A 557 -3.49 -0.55 -6.38
C GLY A 557 -2.51 0.25 -7.24
N LEU A 558 -2.98 1.28 -7.91
CA LEU A 558 -2.12 2.18 -8.70
C LEU A 558 -1.11 2.93 -7.83
N GLY A 559 -1.51 3.35 -6.63
CA GLY A 559 -0.61 3.95 -5.63
C GLY A 559 0.50 3.00 -5.18
N MET A 560 0.19 1.73 -4.98
CA MET A 560 1.18 0.69 -4.65
C MET A 560 2.21 0.49 -5.77
N GLN A 561 1.76 0.45 -7.03
CA GLN A 561 2.65 0.31 -8.17
C GLN A 561 3.60 1.51 -8.31
N ALA A 562 3.07 2.72 -8.16
CA ALA A 562 3.88 3.94 -8.16
C ALA A 562 4.84 4.03 -6.97
N ALA A 563 4.56 3.33 -5.86
CA ALA A 563 5.46 3.18 -4.72
C ALA A 563 6.48 2.02 -4.89
N GLY A 564 6.55 1.39 -6.05
CA GLY A 564 7.57 0.38 -6.39
C GLY A 564 7.20 -1.07 -6.04
N ILE A 565 6.00 -1.33 -5.53
CA ILE A 565 5.53 -2.68 -5.17
C ILE A 565 4.79 -3.31 -6.36
N PRO A 566 5.31 -4.39 -6.99
CA PRO A 566 4.75 -4.90 -8.24
C PRO A 566 3.55 -5.82 -8.06
N TRP A 567 3.46 -6.55 -6.94
CA TRP A 567 2.46 -7.59 -6.72
C TRP A 567 1.42 -7.13 -5.72
N TRP A 568 0.19 -6.97 -6.20
CA TRP A 568 -0.92 -6.47 -5.43
C TRP A 568 -2.24 -7.08 -5.91
N THR A 569 -3.20 -7.17 -5.00
CA THR A 569 -4.56 -7.61 -5.28
C THR A 569 -5.54 -6.97 -4.29
N TYR A 570 -6.81 -7.29 -4.43
CA TYR A 570 -7.87 -7.01 -3.47
C TYR A 570 -8.77 -8.25 -3.29
N ASP A 571 -9.68 -8.19 -2.35
CA ASP A 571 -10.74 -9.19 -2.18
C ASP A 571 -11.88 -8.87 -3.15
N ALA A 572 -11.92 -9.54 -4.32
CA ALA A 572 -12.91 -9.24 -5.34
C ALA A 572 -14.33 -9.47 -4.81
N GLY A 573 -15.17 -8.43 -4.92
CA GLY A 573 -16.52 -8.38 -4.34
C GLY A 573 -16.59 -7.80 -2.93
N GLY A 574 -15.45 -7.37 -2.38
CA GLY A 574 -15.30 -6.89 -1.00
C GLY A 574 -15.13 -8.02 0.01
N PHE A 575 -14.41 -7.75 1.10
CA PHE A 575 -14.28 -8.69 2.22
C PHE A 575 -15.59 -8.76 3.01
N PHE A 576 -16.12 -7.62 3.45
CA PHE A 576 -17.43 -7.56 4.09
C PHE A 576 -18.54 -7.54 3.03
N ARG A 577 -19.36 -8.57 3.03
CA ARG A 577 -20.44 -8.77 2.05
C ARG A 577 -21.80 -8.66 2.72
N PRO A 578 -22.87 -8.27 1.98
CA PRO A 578 -24.21 -8.23 2.56
C PRO A 578 -24.73 -9.63 2.86
N GLY A 579 -25.60 -9.76 3.88
CA GLY A 579 -26.15 -11.05 4.28
C GLY A 579 -26.99 -11.74 3.19
N ASP A 580 -27.59 -10.97 2.27
CA ASP A 580 -28.37 -11.44 1.12
C ASP A 580 -27.55 -11.56 -0.17
N GLN A 581 -26.22 -11.61 -0.07
CA GLN A 581 -25.26 -11.57 -1.17
C GLN A 581 -25.56 -12.52 -2.35
N TYR A 582 -26.20 -13.64 -2.08
CA TYR A 582 -26.48 -14.66 -3.12
C TYR A 582 -27.72 -14.36 -3.96
N THR A 583 -28.58 -13.44 -3.52
CA THR A 583 -29.86 -13.09 -4.16
C THR A 583 -30.00 -11.60 -4.50
N ASN A 584 -29.17 -10.75 -3.90
CA ASN A 584 -29.16 -9.30 -4.11
C ASN A 584 -28.52 -8.96 -5.46
N GLN A 585 -29.37 -8.61 -6.44
CA GLN A 585 -28.91 -8.35 -7.82
C GLN A 585 -27.99 -7.15 -7.93
N GLU A 586 -28.17 -6.11 -7.11
CA GLU A 586 -27.28 -4.95 -7.08
C GLU A 586 -25.87 -5.35 -6.58
N TYR A 587 -25.81 -6.15 -5.53
CA TYR A 587 -24.54 -6.67 -5.04
C TYR A 587 -23.89 -7.61 -6.06
N ILE A 588 -24.64 -8.49 -6.69
CA ILE A 588 -24.13 -9.43 -7.71
C ILE A 588 -23.54 -8.67 -8.88
N GLU A 589 -24.22 -7.62 -9.40
CA GLU A 589 -23.65 -6.76 -10.45
C GLU A 589 -22.30 -6.16 -9.99
N ARG A 590 -22.28 -5.54 -8.81
CA ARG A 590 -21.06 -4.92 -8.28
C ARG A 590 -19.92 -5.93 -8.09
N MET A 591 -20.21 -7.09 -7.52
CA MET A 591 -19.25 -8.18 -7.36
C MET A 591 -18.68 -8.64 -8.71
N LEU A 592 -19.51 -8.76 -9.73
CA LEU A 592 -19.06 -9.13 -11.09
C LEU A 592 -18.08 -8.07 -11.64
N ARG A 593 -18.35 -6.76 -11.46
CA ARG A 593 -17.42 -5.70 -11.87
C ARG A 593 -16.08 -5.75 -11.16
N TRP A 594 -16.07 -6.12 -9.87
CA TRP A 594 -14.82 -6.37 -9.15
C TRP A 594 -14.07 -7.57 -9.75
N ILE A 595 -14.77 -8.67 -10.05
CA ILE A 595 -14.16 -9.89 -10.61
C ILE A 595 -13.64 -9.64 -12.01
N GLU A 596 -14.39 -8.98 -12.89
CA GLU A 596 -13.96 -8.58 -14.24
C GLU A 596 -12.68 -7.75 -14.21
N THR A 597 -12.61 -6.78 -13.30
CA THR A 597 -11.42 -5.94 -13.12
C THR A 597 -10.26 -6.76 -12.57
N SER A 598 -10.51 -7.74 -11.68
CA SER A 598 -9.47 -8.57 -11.08
C SER A 598 -8.73 -9.45 -12.09
N VAL A 599 -9.33 -9.75 -13.24
CA VAL A 599 -8.66 -10.42 -14.37
C VAL A 599 -7.38 -9.68 -14.78
N TYR A 600 -7.40 -8.36 -14.67
CA TYR A 600 -6.33 -7.44 -15.08
C TYR A 600 -5.60 -6.80 -13.89
N LEU A 601 -5.59 -7.47 -12.74
CA LEU A 601 -4.70 -7.13 -11.62
C LEU A 601 -3.44 -8.00 -11.66
N PRO A 602 -2.37 -7.60 -10.98
CA PRO A 602 -1.18 -8.44 -10.84
C PRO A 602 -1.49 -9.85 -10.34
N LEU A 603 -2.37 -9.97 -9.36
CA LEU A 603 -2.91 -11.26 -8.88
C LEU A 603 -4.44 -11.22 -8.92
N MET A 604 -5.07 -12.35 -9.28
CA MET A 604 -6.52 -12.51 -9.30
C MET A 604 -6.96 -13.32 -8.07
N ARG A 605 -7.64 -12.67 -7.13
CA ARG A 605 -8.10 -13.27 -5.87
C ARG A 605 -9.54 -12.92 -5.56
N VAL A 606 -10.28 -13.90 -5.04
CA VAL A 606 -11.58 -13.71 -4.40
C VAL A 606 -11.47 -14.09 -2.93
N HIS A 607 -12.06 -13.30 -2.04
CA HIS A 607 -12.19 -13.60 -0.62
C HIS A 607 -13.42 -12.90 -0.04
N GLY A 608 -13.94 -13.39 1.08
CA GLY A 608 -15.11 -12.77 1.74
C GLY A 608 -15.33 -13.34 3.13
N TYR A 609 -15.65 -12.45 4.06
CA TYR A 609 -15.97 -12.75 5.44
C TYR A 609 -17.28 -13.53 5.54
N MET A 610 -17.25 -14.66 6.26
CA MET A 610 -18.40 -15.56 6.47
C MET A 610 -19.19 -15.82 5.18
N SER A 611 -18.49 -15.97 4.06
CA SER A 611 -19.08 -16.06 2.72
C SER A 611 -18.58 -17.27 1.98
N ASN A 612 -19.48 -18.03 1.39
CA ASN A 612 -19.16 -19.06 0.39
C ASN A 612 -18.97 -18.38 -0.97
N THR A 613 -17.73 -18.03 -1.27
CA THR A 613 -17.35 -17.18 -2.42
C THR A 613 -17.28 -17.93 -3.75
N GLU A 614 -17.62 -19.19 -3.78
CA GLU A 614 -17.58 -20.03 -4.96
C GLU A 614 -18.60 -19.58 -6.02
N PRO A 615 -18.22 -19.60 -7.33
CA PRO A 615 -19.05 -19.06 -8.40
C PRO A 615 -20.47 -19.62 -8.49
N TRP A 616 -20.66 -20.87 -8.10
CA TRP A 616 -21.96 -21.57 -8.19
C TRP A 616 -23.00 -21.12 -7.15
N ASN A 617 -22.62 -20.28 -6.20
CA ASN A 617 -23.55 -19.80 -5.17
C ASN A 617 -24.35 -18.56 -5.60
N TYR A 618 -23.97 -17.87 -6.67
CA TYR A 618 -24.53 -16.58 -7.13
C TYR A 618 -25.53 -16.69 -8.29
N GLY A 619 -26.04 -17.91 -8.57
CA GLY A 619 -26.97 -18.17 -9.66
C GLY A 619 -26.27 -18.49 -10.99
N ALA A 620 -27.05 -18.93 -11.97
CA ALA A 620 -26.53 -19.47 -13.23
C ALA A 620 -25.80 -18.43 -14.09
N GLU A 621 -26.36 -17.21 -14.16
CA GLU A 621 -25.77 -16.13 -14.98
C GLU A 621 -24.44 -15.64 -14.39
N ALA A 622 -24.42 -15.32 -13.09
CA ALA A 622 -23.18 -14.90 -12.42
C ALA A 622 -22.11 -15.98 -12.50
N LYS A 623 -22.47 -17.25 -12.27
CA LYS A 623 -21.57 -18.39 -12.45
C LYS A 623 -20.96 -18.42 -13.86
N ARG A 624 -21.78 -18.25 -14.91
CA ARG A 624 -21.31 -18.23 -16.29
C ARG A 624 -20.31 -17.10 -16.54
N ILE A 625 -20.63 -15.88 -16.07
CA ILE A 625 -19.76 -14.70 -16.22
C ILE A 625 -18.46 -14.90 -15.47
N ILE A 626 -18.50 -15.33 -14.20
CA ILE A 626 -17.29 -15.59 -13.41
C ILE A 626 -16.43 -16.66 -14.08
N SER A 627 -17.04 -17.76 -14.57
CA SER A 627 -16.31 -18.83 -15.27
C SER A 627 -15.58 -18.30 -16.51
N GLU A 628 -16.19 -17.36 -17.25
CA GLU A 628 -15.54 -16.74 -18.40
C GLU A 628 -14.39 -15.81 -17.97
N CYS A 629 -14.55 -15.03 -16.88
CA CYS A 629 -13.46 -14.24 -16.30
C CYS A 629 -12.26 -15.13 -15.90
N LEU A 630 -12.52 -16.27 -15.26
CA LEU A 630 -11.46 -17.22 -14.91
C LEU A 630 -10.74 -17.73 -16.18
N ARG A 631 -11.50 -18.16 -17.22
CA ARG A 631 -10.89 -18.60 -18.48
C ARG A 631 -10.10 -17.49 -19.17
N GLU A 632 -10.58 -16.25 -19.14
CA GLU A 632 -9.85 -15.10 -19.69
C GLU A 632 -8.52 -14.89 -18.97
N ARG A 633 -8.50 -14.96 -17.63
CA ARG A 633 -7.25 -14.89 -16.85
C ARG A 633 -6.24 -15.93 -17.33
N TYR A 634 -6.66 -17.18 -17.56
CA TYR A 634 -5.78 -18.25 -18.01
C TYR A 634 -5.36 -18.09 -19.48
N ARG A 635 -6.20 -17.53 -20.35
CA ARG A 635 -5.78 -17.13 -21.71
C ARG A 635 -4.70 -16.06 -21.70
N LEU A 636 -4.73 -15.17 -20.71
CA LEU A 636 -3.75 -14.10 -20.54
C LEU A 636 -2.46 -14.54 -19.83
N LEU A 637 -2.41 -15.74 -19.23
CA LEU A 637 -1.22 -16.19 -18.49
C LEU A 637 0.09 -16.06 -19.28
N PRO A 638 0.20 -16.46 -20.56
CA PRO A 638 1.45 -16.29 -21.30
C PRO A 638 1.88 -14.82 -21.43
N TYR A 639 0.93 -13.88 -21.52
CA TYR A 639 1.21 -12.45 -21.51
C TYR A 639 1.65 -11.97 -20.13
N ILE A 640 0.93 -12.39 -19.09
CA ILE A 640 1.22 -12.04 -17.69
C ILE A 640 2.60 -12.56 -17.27
N GLU A 641 2.96 -13.78 -17.67
CA GLU A 641 4.29 -14.38 -17.41
C GLU A 641 5.43 -13.58 -18.05
N ARG A 642 5.26 -13.11 -19.30
CA ARG A 642 6.25 -12.23 -19.91
C ARG A 642 6.44 -10.94 -19.11
N CYS A 643 5.34 -10.32 -18.69
CA CYS A 643 5.39 -9.12 -17.85
C CYS A 643 6.00 -9.41 -16.47
N ALA A 644 5.70 -10.57 -15.87
CA ALA A 644 6.27 -11.01 -14.60
C ALA A 644 7.78 -11.22 -14.69
N LYS A 645 8.26 -11.73 -15.83
CA LYS A 645 9.70 -11.82 -16.12
C LYS A 645 10.33 -10.44 -16.20
N ASP A 646 9.68 -9.48 -16.87
CA ASP A 646 10.17 -8.10 -16.92
C ASP A 646 10.18 -7.43 -15.53
N VAL A 647 9.22 -7.73 -14.66
CA VAL A 647 9.24 -7.29 -13.25
C VAL A 647 10.51 -7.79 -12.53
N ALA A 648 10.84 -9.06 -12.68
CA ALA A 648 11.99 -9.67 -11.99
C ALA A 648 13.35 -9.23 -12.60
N GLU A 649 13.45 -9.17 -13.92
CA GLU A 649 14.73 -8.96 -14.62
C GLU A 649 15.04 -7.49 -14.92
N LYS A 650 13.99 -6.65 -15.12
CA LYS A 650 14.14 -5.27 -15.57
C LYS A 650 13.53 -4.23 -14.62
N GLY A 651 12.93 -4.68 -13.52
CA GLY A 651 12.19 -3.80 -12.63
C GLY A 651 10.89 -3.25 -13.23
N GLY A 652 10.27 -3.98 -14.17
CA GLY A 652 9.02 -3.60 -14.83
C GLY A 652 7.81 -3.52 -13.89
N THR A 653 6.71 -3.00 -14.40
CA THR A 653 5.44 -2.85 -13.66
C THR A 653 4.29 -3.40 -14.50
N LEU A 654 3.43 -4.26 -13.91
CA LEU A 654 2.32 -4.90 -14.62
C LEU A 654 1.05 -4.07 -14.62
N MET A 655 0.56 -3.62 -13.45
CA MET A 655 -0.56 -2.69 -13.33
C MET A 655 -0.01 -1.26 -13.31
N ARG A 656 -0.09 -0.54 -14.44
CA ARG A 656 0.67 0.69 -14.66
C ARG A 656 -0.23 1.92 -14.58
N PRO A 657 -0.04 2.83 -13.61
CA PRO A 657 -0.64 4.16 -13.67
C PRO A 657 -0.34 4.82 -15.03
N LEU A 658 -1.28 5.56 -15.60
CA LEU A 658 -1.10 6.14 -16.94
C LEU A 658 0.10 7.10 -17.05
N VAL A 659 0.59 7.64 -15.93
CA VAL A 659 1.82 8.44 -15.89
C VAL A 659 3.07 7.66 -16.33
N PHE A 660 3.06 6.33 -16.25
CA PHE A 660 4.18 5.49 -16.68
C PHE A 660 4.41 5.53 -18.20
N ASP A 661 3.31 5.61 -18.94
CA ASP A 661 3.33 5.54 -20.41
C ASP A 661 3.00 6.87 -21.10
N PHE A 662 2.32 7.80 -20.41
CA PHE A 662 1.72 8.99 -21.03
C PHE A 662 2.00 10.27 -20.23
N THR A 663 3.26 10.48 -19.82
CA THR A 663 3.69 11.61 -18.97
C THR A 663 3.33 12.99 -19.54
N ASP A 664 3.31 13.12 -20.88
CA ASP A 664 3.00 14.37 -21.58
C ASP A 664 1.52 14.54 -21.92
N ASP A 665 0.69 13.57 -21.59
CA ASP A 665 -0.75 13.59 -21.83
C ASP A 665 -1.51 14.00 -20.55
N LYS A 666 -1.77 15.31 -20.42
CA LYS A 666 -2.42 15.86 -19.21
C LYS A 666 -3.78 15.25 -18.92
N GLU A 667 -4.54 14.85 -19.96
CA GLU A 667 -5.83 14.21 -19.79
C GLU A 667 -5.69 12.79 -19.25
N ALA A 668 -4.69 12.04 -19.73
CA ALA A 668 -4.34 10.74 -19.20
C ALA A 668 -3.96 10.81 -17.71
N LEU A 669 -3.19 11.82 -17.31
CA LEU A 669 -2.78 12.02 -15.92
C LEU A 669 -3.95 12.33 -14.96
N GLN A 670 -5.11 12.74 -15.47
CA GLN A 670 -6.31 13.00 -14.67
C GLN A 670 -7.20 11.76 -14.50
N GLN A 671 -6.99 10.70 -15.32
CA GLN A 671 -7.78 9.47 -15.21
C GLN A 671 -7.44 8.73 -13.92
N LYS A 672 -8.45 8.42 -13.11
CA LYS A 672 -8.26 7.79 -11.79
C LYS A 672 -8.37 6.27 -11.84
N TYR A 673 -9.18 5.73 -12.76
CA TYR A 673 -9.58 4.34 -12.77
C TYR A 673 -9.08 3.56 -13.98
N GLU A 674 -8.61 4.26 -15.02
CA GLU A 674 -7.99 3.66 -16.18
C GLU A 674 -6.50 3.44 -15.95
N TYR A 675 -5.98 2.31 -16.44
CA TYR A 675 -4.56 1.96 -16.29
C TYR A 675 -4.09 1.02 -17.40
N MET A 676 -2.79 0.97 -17.62
CA MET A 676 -2.21 -0.04 -18.51
C MET A 676 -1.98 -1.34 -17.73
N PHE A 677 -2.31 -2.47 -18.34
CA PHE A 677 -1.94 -3.79 -17.87
C PHE A 677 -0.83 -4.34 -18.79
N GLY A 678 0.40 -4.31 -18.28
CA GLY A 678 1.61 -4.42 -19.10
C GLY A 678 1.70 -3.29 -20.13
N PRO A 679 2.55 -3.42 -21.15
CA PRO A 679 2.75 -2.38 -22.15
C PRO A 679 1.63 -2.28 -23.21
N GLU A 680 0.76 -3.29 -23.31
CA GLU A 680 -0.12 -3.46 -24.47
C GLU A 680 -1.61 -3.15 -24.20
N LEU A 681 -2.12 -3.38 -22.99
CA LEU A 681 -3.57 -3.36 -22.71
C LEU A 681 -3.95 -2.16 -21.83
N LEU A 682 -4.88 -1.32 -22.33
CA LEU A 682 -5.54 -0.29 -21.54
C LEU A 682 -6.82 -0.87 -20.95
N ILE A 683 -6.94 -0.83 -19.65
CA ILE A 683 -8.06 -1.36 -18.88
C ILE A 683 -8.94 -0.21 -18.42
N CYS A 684 -10.24 -0.32 -18.66
CA CYS A 684 -11.22 0.70 -18.32
C CYS A 684 -12.33 0.09 -17.44
N PRO A 685 -12.12 -0.04 -16.13
CA PRO A 685 -13.10 -0.60 -15.21
C PRO A 685 -14.43 0.15 -15.24
N ILE A 686 -15.53 -0.58 -15.16
CA ILE A 686 -16.86 -0.01 -15.01
C ILE A 686 -17.14 0.13 -13.52
N THR A 687 -17.29 1.36 -13.07
CA THR A 687 -17.39 1.70 -11.64
C THR A 687 -18.72 2.28 -11.22
N GLU A 688 -19.77 2.09 -12.05
CA GLU A 688 -21.13 2.55 -11.80
C GLU A 688 -22.16 1.45 -12.13
N PRO A 689 -23.29 1.39 -11.42
CA PRO A 689 -24.31 0.37 -11.63
C PRO A 689 -25.16 0.64 -12.90
N GLY A 690 -25.68 -0.41 -13.49
CA GLY A 690 -26.78 -0.36 -14.49
C GLY A 690 -26.44 0.35 -15.80
N VAL A 691 -25.16 0.50 -16.16
CA VAL A 691 -24.74 1.24 -17.35
C VAL A 691 -24.78 0.36 -18.61
N ALA A 692 -25.32 0.91 -19.71
CA ALA A 692 -25.32 0.28 -21.03
C ALA A 692 -24.21 0.81 -21.96
N THR A 693 -23.60 1.93 -21.60
CA THR A 693 -22.48 2.54 -22.31
C THR A 693 -21.44 3.03 -21.29
N TRP A 694 -20.18 3.02 -21.68
CA TRP A 694 -19.10 3.53 -20.83
C TRP A 694 -18.24 4.53 -21.58
N ARG A 695 -17.91 5.65 -20.95
CA ARG A 695 -17.02 6.66 -21.49
C ARG A 695 -15.59 6.36 -21.02
N VAL A 696 -14.68 6.20 -21.98
CA VAL A 696 -13.26 5.90 -21.74
C VAL A 696 -12.37 6.97 -22.35
N TYR A 697 -11.23 7.25 -21.74
CA TYR A 697 -10.20 8.07 -22.35
C TYR A 697 -9.17 7.16 -23.03
N LEU A 698 -8.91 7.39 -24.31
CA LEU A 698 -7.88 6.69 -25.06
C LEU A 698 -6.63 7.57 -25.13
N PRO A 699 -5.58 7.29 -24.34
CA PRO A 699 -4.39 8.14 -24.27
C PRO A 699 -3.73 8.38 -25.63
N ARG A 700 -2.97 9.47 -25.75
CA ARG A 700 -2.28 9.82 -27.00
C ARG A 700 -1.37 8.71 -27.45
N ASN A 701 -1.66 8.14 -28.61
CA ASN A 701 -0.87 7.12 -29.27
C ASN A 701 -1.03 7.29 -30.77
N ALA A 702 0.05 7.45 -31.51
CA ALA A 702 0.02 7.71 -32.94
C ALA A 702 -0.62 6.55 -33.75
N ALA A 703 -0.38 5.32 -33.32
CA ALA A 703 -0.99 4.14 -33.95
C ALA A 703 -2.43 3.86 -33.48
N GLY A 704 -2.92 4.57 -32.46
CA GLY A 704 -4.26 4.41 -31.90
C GLY A 704 -4.45 3.13 -31.10
N TRP A 705 -5.73 2.77 -30.89
CA TRP A 705 -6.17 1.70 -30.00
C TRP A 705 -7.17 0.80 -30.70
N THR A 706 -7.13 -0.48 -30.43
CA THR A 706 -8.11 -1.46 -30.92
C THR A 706 -8.90 -2.06 -29.76
N ASP A 707 -10.22 -1.91 -29.77
CA ASP A 707 -11.10 -2.60 -28.83
C ASP A 707 -10.94 -4.11 -29.00
N THR A 708 -10.52 -4.80 -27.94
CA THR A 708 -10.20 -6.24 -27.99
C THR A 708 -11.41 -7.13 -28.24
N ARG A 709 -12.62 -6.63 -27.94
CA ARG A 709 -13.87 -7.36 -28.13
C ARG A 709 -14.43 -7.24 -29.55
N THR A 710 -14.43 -6.01 -30.07
CA THR A 710 -15.11 -5.70 -31.36
C THR A 710 -14.14 -5.63 -32.52
N GLY A 711 -12.83 -5.53 -32.27
CA GLY A 711 -11.82 -5.27 -33.28
C GLY A 711 -11.86 -3.83 -33.84
N ARG A 712 -12.74 -2.95 -33.31
CA ARG A 712 -12.85 -1.58 -33.77
C ARG A 712 -11.63 -0.75 -33.40
N HIS A 713 -11.13 -0.02 -34.37
CA HIS A 713 -10.01 0.89 -34.20
C HIS A 713 -10.48 2.29 -33.78
N TYR A 714 -9.70 2.94 -32.90
CA TYR A 714 -9.91 4.30 -32.41
C TYR A 714 -8.58 5.08 -32.44
N ALA A 715 -8.65 6.36 -32.78
CA ALA A 715 -7.48 7.24 -32.63
C ALA A 715 -7.17 7.50 -31.15
N GLY A 716 -5.90 7.78 -30.82
CA GLY A 716 -5.49 8.20 -29.50
C GLY A 716 -5.78 9.69 -29.21
N GLY A 717 -5.72 10.09 -27.93
CA GLY A 717 -5.92 11.47 -27.49
C GLY A 717 -7.39 11.92 -27.47
N GLN A 718 -8.34 11.02 -27.26
CA GLN A 718 -9.78 11.33 -27.28
C GLN A 718 -10.59 10.49 -26.28
N TYR A 719 -11.78 10.96 -25.99
CA TYR A 719 -12.78 10.15 -25.32
C TYR A 719 -13.57 9.32 -26.34
N ALA A 720 -13.88 8.09 -25.98
CA ALA A 720 -14.79 7.23 -26.71
C ALA A 720 -15.94 6.78 -25.80
N VAL A 721 -17.13 6.64 -26.36
CA VAL A 721 -18.29 6.02 -25.70
C VAL A 721 -18.51 4.66 -26.34
N VAL A 722 -18.41 3.60 -25.53
CA VAL A 722 -18.53 2.23 -26.00
C VAL A 722 -19.72 1.52 -25.36
N PRO A 723 -20.45 0.67 -26.10
CA PRO A 723 -21.50 -0.15 -25.50
C PRO A 723 -20.88 -1.20 -24.56
N VAL A 724 -21.51 -1.42 -23.42
CA VAL A 724 -21.08 -2.39 -22.42
C VAL A 724 -22.21 -3.29 -21.98
N THR A 725 -21.87 -4.47 -21.51
CA THR A 725 -22.77 -5.45 -20.93
C THR A 725 -22.21 -5.91 -19.59
N LEU A 726 -22.95 -6.72 -18.85
CA LEU A 726 -22.49 -7.29 -17.57
C LEU A 726 -21.47 -8.44 -17.73
N GLU A 727 -20.90 -8.63 -18.91
CA GLU A 727 -20.01 -9.76 -19.18
C GLU A 727 -18.54 -9.36 -19.25
N ARG A 728 -18.23 -8.10 -19.51
CA ARG A 728 -16.87 -7.60 -19.73
C ARG A 728 -16.76 -6.10 -19.50
N ILE A 729 -15.64 -5.70 -18.93
CA ILE A 729 -15.17 -4.31 -18.97
C ILE A 729 -14.51 -3.99 -20.33
N PRO A 730 -14.49 -2.73 -20.78
CA PRO A 730 -13.74 -2.33 -21.97
C PRO A 730 -12.22 -2.52 -21.78
N VAL A 731 -11.60 -3.15 -22.78
CA VAL A 731 -10.16 -3.35 -22.85
C VAL A 731 -9.70 -2.99 -24.26
N PHE A 732 -8.69 -2.14 -24.35
CA PHE A 732 -8.13 -1.71 -25.62
C PHE A 732 -6.67 -2.16 -25.75
N LYS A 733 -6.36 -2.71 -26.92
CA LYS A 733 -4.97 -3.04 -27.25
C LYS A 733 -4.31 -1.81 -27.88
N ARG A 734 -3.12 -1.51 -27.42
CA ARG A 734 -2.22 -0.50 -28.00
C ARG A 734 -1.71 -1.01 -29.36
N ASN A 735 -1.85 -0.23 -30.42
CA ASN A 735 -1.38 -0.58 -31.76
C ASN A 735 0.05 -0.16 -31.98
#